data_03cafd820cdd4cec92f5872609595440
#
_entry.id   03cafd820cdd4cec92f5872609595440
#
_cell.length_a   1.000
_cell.length_b   1.000
_cell.length_c   1.000
_cell.angle_alpha   90.00
_cell.angle_beta   90.00
_cell.angle_gamma   90.00
#
_symmetry.space_group_name_H-M   'P 1'
#
loop_
_entity.id
_entity.type
_entity.pdbx_description
1 polymer ?
#
loop_
_entity_poly.entity_id
_entity_poly.type
_entity_poly.pdbx_seq_one_letter_code
_entity_poly.pdbx_strand_id
1 'polypeptide(L)'
;MKKLQFIGMSFVAMTLVSCGPSLPQLGKNTIDEVIAAMTLEEKARLVIGTGMEGTSGDSAIVGETKGLVPGAAGTTYPIPRLGIPGIVLADGPAGLRISPTRDNDTATYYCTHFPIGTVLASTWNKELVENVGKAIGNEVLEYGADVLLAPALNIHRNPLCGRNFEYYSEDPVVSGKIASAYVKGVQSNGVGTSVKHFAANNQESNRKSNKVHVSSRALREIYLKGFEIAIKESSPWTVMSSYNYLNGTYTSESKELLTTLLRDEWKFDGMVMTDWFGGSDAVAQMNAGNDMLQPGLPKQYDAIVKGVQNGALDEKVLDRNVKRILNLIVKTPRFKGYAYSNKPDLKAHAAVTRQSATEGMVLLKNDGQALPLSNAIKNIALYGCTSYDFIAGGTGSGNVNRAYTVSLLDGLNNAGYTVDGNLKDLYEKYNADFYAEQAKVKNEDRLAQYLPKKRPAELVLPVSDLNNQALKSDMAILTFGRGSGEFVDRSSSDFTLSSEERQMLENVCKAFHACHKKVVVILNVAGVIETSSWKDKPDAILLSWLAGQEGGNSVTDILSGKVSPSGKLTMTFPEKLEDVASTKNFPTDGTYVSFDADTKDKQHEVRNWDYTDYEEDIYVGYRYFDTFHKNVSYPFGYGLSYTQFSYSQPE
;
A
#
# COMPACT_ATOMS: atom_id res chain seq x y z
N MET A 1 -68.68 -54.58 -47.31
CA MET A 1 -67.41 -53.90 -47.03
C MET A 1 -67.74 -52.46 -46.69
N LYS A 2 -67.76 -52.12 -45.39
CA LYS A 2 -68.10 -50.77 -44.88
C LYS A 2 -66.79 -50.04 -44.56
N LYS A 3 -66.62 -48.87 -45.20
CA LYS A 3 -65.49 -47.96 -44.91
C LYS A 3 -65.82 -47.20 -43.62
N LEU A 4 -64.96 -47.31 -42.60
CA LEU A 4 -64.95 -46.45 -41.37
C LEU A 4 -64.14 -45.20 -41.70
N GLN A 5 -64.78 -44.02 -41.58
CA GLN A 5 -64.06 -42.72 -41.58
C GLN A 5 -63.70 -42.37 -40.13
N PHE A 6 -62.41 -42.16 -39.90
CA PHE A 6 -61.90 -41.59 -38.64
C PHE A 6 -61.85 -40.07 -38.80
N ILE A 7 -62.65 -39.39 -37.98
CA ILE A 7 -62.57 -37.92 -37.77
C ILE A 7 -61.52 -37.66 -36.71
N GLY A 8 -60.39 -37.11 -37.12
CA GLY A 8 -59.35 -36.67 -36.17
C GLY A 8 -59.72 -35.31 -35.58
N MET A 9 -59.95 -35.30 -34.29
CA MET A 9 -60.16 -34.10 -33.48
C MET A 9 -58.78 -33.55 -33.05
N SER A 10 -58.26 -32.47 -33.70
CA SER A 10 -57.04 -31.76 -33.29
C SER A 10 -57.33 -30.91 -32.09
N PHE A 11 -56.81 -31.31 -30.90
CA PHE A 11 -56.75 -30.46 -29.73
C PHE A 11 -55.59 -29.46 -29.93
N VAL A 12 -55.93 -28.20 -30.16
CA VAL A 12 -54.96 -27.08 -30.08
C VAL A 12 -54.84 -26.74 -28.57
N ALA A 13 -53.78 -27.21 -27.96
CA ALA A 13 -53.40 -26.77 -26.62
C ALA A 13 -52.88 -25.31 -26.70
N MET A 14 -53.71 -24.34 -26.38
CA MET A 14 -53.31 -22.98 -26.12
C MET A 14 -52.49 -22.98 -24.81
N THR A 15 -51.19 -22.97 -24.90
CA THR A 15 -50.32 -22.62 -23.78
C THR A 15 -50.49 -21.12 -23.49
N LEU A 16 -51.32 -20.80 -22.50
CA LEU A 16 -51.32 -19.48 -21.87
C LEU A 16 -49.96 -19.26 -21.25
N VAL A 17 -49.03 -18.60 -21.96
CA VAL A 17 -47.85 -18.01 -21.33
C VAL A 17 -48.34 -16.87 -20.48
N SER A 18 -48.46 -17.11 -19.19
CA SER A 18 -48.69 -16.08 -18.17
C SER A 18 -47.47 -15.16 -18.17
N CYS A 19 -47.52 -14.06 -18.92
CA CYS A 19 -46.63 -12.94 -18.73
C CYS A 19 -46.95 -12.24 -17.40
N GLY A 20 -46.54 -12.82 -16.30
CA GLY A 20 -46.38 -12.04 -15.06
C GLY A 20 -45.41 -10.86 -15.31
N PRO A 21 -45.56 -9.73 -14.63
CA PRO A 21 -44.62 -8.63 -14.78
C PRO A 21 -43.21 -9.15 -14.56
N SER A 22 -42.34 -8.93 -15.57
CA SER A 22 -40.94 -9.34 -15.48
C SER A 22 -40.29 -8.62 -14.29
N LEU A 23 -39.52 -9.35 -13.46
CA LEU A 23 -38.78 -8.74 -12.35
C LEU A 23 -37.88 -7.60 -12.84
N PRO A 24 -37.80 -6.49 -12.09
CA PRO A 24 -36.87 -5.41 -12.41
C PRO A 24 -35.43 -5.92 -12.54
N GLN A 25 -34.71 -5.41 -13.53
CA GLN A 25 -33.32 -5.77 -13.81
C GLN A 25 -32.42 -4.53 -13.68
N LEU A 26 -31.31 -4.66 -12.97
CA LEU A 26 -30.32 -3.60 -12.88
C LEU A 26 -29.83 -3.22 -14.29
N GLY A 27 -29.77 -1.91 -14.58
CA GLY A 27 -29.40 -1.38 -15.89
C GLY A 27 -30.53 -1.32 -16.93
N LYS A 28 -31.69 -1.96 -16.65
CA LYS A 28 -32.91 -1.84 -17.47
C LYS A 28 -34.00 -1.03 -16.77
N ASN A 29 -34.08 -1.18 -15.47
CA ASN A 29 -35.00 -0.47 -14.59
C ASN A 29 -34.24 0.53 -13.73
N THR A 30 -34.95 1.44 -13.07
CA THR A 30 -34.35 2.34 -12.09
C THR A 30 -33.80 1.57 -10.90
N ILE A 31 -32.76 2.10 -10.26
CA ILE A 31 -32.18 1.46 -9.06
C ILE A 31 -33.23 1.33 -7.96
N ASP A 32 -34.13 2.31 -7.82
CA ASP A 32 -35.19 2.29 -6.80
C ASP A 32 -36.21 1.17 -7.05
N GLU A 33 -36.58 0.89 -8.32
CA GLU A 33 -37.41 -0.28 -8.66
C GLU A 33 -36.70 -1.60 -8.35
N VAL A 34 -35.39 -1.69 -8.62
CA VAL A 34 -34.60 -2.88 -8.29
C VAL A 34 -34.55 -3.09 -6.77
N ILE A 35 -34.31 -2.03 -5.99
CA ILE A 35 -34.31 -2.09 -4.51
C ILE A 35 -35.67 -2.52 -3.96
N ALA A 36 -36.75 -1.98 -4.50
CA ALA A 36 -38.11 -2.35 -4.08
C ALA A 36 -38.46 -3.83 -4.36
N ALA A 37 -37.78 -4.46 -5.32
CA ALA A 37 -37.93 -5.88 -5.63
C ALA A 37 -36.99 -6.80 -4.82
N MET A 38 -36.05 -6.25 -4.04
CA MET A 38 -35.14 -7.02 -3.16
C MET A 38 -35.85 -7.43 -1.88
N THR A 39 -35.53 -8.64 -1.37
CA THR A 39 -35.92 -9.04 -0.03
C THR A 39 -34.96 -8.40 1.00
N LEU A 40 -35.39 -8.38 2.29
CA LEU A 40 -34.52 -7.91 3.37
C LEU A 40 -33.21 -8.70 3.43
N GLU A 41 -33.29 -10.01 3.24
CA GLU A 41 -32.11 -10.92 3.25
C GLU A 41 -31.13 -10.58 2.10
N GLU A 42 -31.65 -10.26 0.92
CA GLU A 42 -30.82 -9.86 -0.23
C GLU A 42 -30.15 -8.51 0.01
N LYS A 43 -30.88 -7.54 0.57
CA LYS A 43 -30.32 -6.24 0.98
C LYS A 43 -29.20 -6.42 2.02
N ALA A 44 -29.47 -7.23 3.06
CA ALA A 44 -28.50 -7.52 4.11
C ALA A 44 -27.26 -8.26 3.60
N ARG A 45 -27.42 -9.17 2.61
CA ARG A 45 -26.26 -9.84 1.97
C ARG A 45 -25.45 -8.91 1.09
N LEU A 46 -26.08 -7.96 0.41
CA LEU A 46 -25.39 -7.05 -0.51
C LEU A 46 -24.53 -6.02 0.24
N VAL A 47 -24.93 -5.60 1.44
CA VAL A 47 -24.18 -4.63 2.25
C VAL A 47 -23.06 -5.26 3.09
N ILE A 48 -22.81 -6.55 2.93
CA ILE A 48 -21.64 -7.23 3.49
C ILE A 48 -20.86 -7.93 2.38
N GLY A 49 -19.55 -8.13 2.59
CA GLY A 49 -18.75 -8.96 1.69
C GLY A 49 -19.18 -10.43 1.71
N THR A 50 -18.69 -11.21 0.76
CA THR A 50 -19.02 -12.64 0.66
C THR A 50 -18.23 -13.55 1.59
N GLY A 51 -17.43 -12.98 2.49
CA GLY A 51 -16.52 -13.70 3.37
C GLY A 51 -15.15 -13.96 2.71
N MET A 52 -14.33 -14.70 3.40
CA MET A 52 -12.99 -15.11 2.97
C MET A 52 -12.87 -16.62 3.14
N GLU A 53 -12.16 -17.30 2.24
CA GLU A 53 -11.91 -18.72 2.41
C GLU A 53 -10.96 -19.00 3.58
N GLY A 54 -11.23 -20.09 4.29
CA GLY A 54 -10.47 -20.49 5.47
C GLY A 54 -10.88 -19.81 6.77
N THR A 55 -11.93 -18.99 6.76
CA THR A 55 -12.43 -18.28 7.93
C THR A 55 -13.76 -18.84 8.43
N SER A 56 -13.79 -20.08 8.81
CA SER A 56 -14.84 -20.58 9.72
C SER A 56 -14.54 -20.21 11.19
N GLY A 57 -13.73 -19.17 11.41
CA GLY A 57 -13.34 -18.62 12.70
C GLY A 57 -12.54 -17.33 12.49
N ASP A 58 -12.37 -16.53 13.53
CA ASP A 58 -11.83 -15.17 13.56
C ASP A 58 -10.39 -14.95 13.02
N SER A 59 -9.88 -15.80 12.14
CA SER A 59 -8.45 -15.95 11.82
C SER A 59 -8.02 -15.61 10.39
N ALA A 60 -8.82 -14.88 9.61
CA ALA A 60 -8.34 -14.40 8.31
C ALA A 60 -7.58 -13.08 8.47
N ILE A 61 -6.46 -12.98 7.80
CA ILE A 61 -5.46 -11.96 8.09
C ILE A 61 -5.34 -10.95 6.97
N VAL A 62 -5.37 -11.42 5.73
CA VAL A 62 -5.44 -10.61 4.51
C VAL A 62 -6.57 -11.16 3.66
N GLY A 63 -7.41 -10.28 3.09
CA GLY A 63 -8.50 -10.71 2.24
C GLY A 63 -7.99 -11.53 1.06
N GLU A 64 -8.42 -12.77 0.97
CA GLU A 64 -8.20 -13.62 -0.20
C GLU A 64 -9.48 -14.36 -0.54
N THR A 65 -9.84 -14.37 -1.82
CA THR A 65 -10.94 -15.15 -2.35
C THR A 65 -10.42 -16.11 -3.41
N LYS A 66 -11.06 -17.26 -3.55
CA LYS A 66 -10.84 -18.18 -4.68
C LYS A 66 -11.86 -17.98 -5.80
N GLY A 67 -12.80 -17.07 -5.58
CA GLY A 67 -13.92 -16.85 -6.48
C GLY A 67 -13.55 -16.26 -7.83
N LEU A 68 -14.18 -15.15 -8.20
CA LEU A 68 -14.09 -14.55 -9.54
C LEU A 68 -12.66 -14.21 -9.98
N VAL A 69 -11.81 -13.73 -9.06
CA VAL A 69 -10.36 -13.52 -9.27
C VAL A 69 -9.62 -14.06 -8.06
N PRO A 70 -8.92 -15.19 -8.17
CA PRO A 70 -8.18 -15.78 -7.06
C PRO A 70 -7.13 -14.84 -6.48
N GLY A 71 -7.06 -14.77 -5.15
CA GLY A 71 -6.16 -13.87 -4.42
C GLY A 71 -6.62 -12.42 -4.32
N ALA A 72 -7.79 -12.08 -4.88
CA ALA A 72 -8.43 -10.77 -4.62
C ALA A 72 -8.90 -10.67 -3.16
N ALA A 73 -9.01 -9.43 -2.68
CA ALA A 73 -9.33 -9.16 -1.28
C ALA A 73 -10.77 -9.49 -0.89
N GLY A 74 -11.73 -9.33 -1.80
CA GLY A 74 -13.15 -9.61 -1.53
C GLY A 74 -14.03 -9.51 -2.75
N THR A 75 -15.29 -9.91 -2.58
CA THR A 75 -16.34 -9.81 -3.60
C THR A 75 -17.66 -9.37 -2.96
N THR A 76 -18.57 -8.83 -3.79
CA THR A 76 -19.94 -8.55 -3.37
C THR A 76 -20.85 -9.71 -3.68
N TYR A 77 -21.97 -9.81 -2.92
CA TYR A 77 -22.95 -10.86 -3.13
C TYR A 77 -23.75 -10.64 -4.43
N PRO A 78 -23.80 -11.62 -5.36
CA PRO A 78 -24.58 -11.50 -6.58
C PRO A 78 -26.07 -11.78 -6.34
N ILE A 79 -26.97 -11.08 -7.06
CA ILE A 79 -28.41 -11.33 -7.07
C ILE A 79 -28.87 -11.51 -8.52
N PRO A 80 -28.66 -12.70 -9.11
CA PRO A 80 -28.86 -12.92 -10.55
C PRO A 80 -30.31 -12.65 -11.01
N ARG A 81 -31.31 -12.92 -10.17
CA ARG A 81 -32.74 -12.68 -10.51
C ARG A 81 -33.04 -11.20 -10.77
N LEU A 82 -32.21 -10.28 -10.25
CA LEU A 82 -32.33 -8.83 -10.45
C LEU A 82 -31.23 -8.27 -11.35
N GLY A 83 -30.44 -9.13 -12.02
CA GLY A 83 -29.36 -8.72 -12.88
C GLY A 83 -28.15 -8.07 -12.15
N ILE A 84 -27.97 -8.36 -10.86
CA ILE A 84 -26.89 -7.82 -10.05
C ILE A 84 -25.72 -8.82 -10.01
N PRO A 85 -24.56 -8.53 -10.66
CA PRO A 85 -23.39 -9.38 -10.58
C PRO A 85 -22.63 -9.16 -9.26
N GLY A 86 -21.81 -10.14 -8.89
CA GLY A 86 -20.76 -9.91 -7.92
C GLY A 86 -19.62 -9.10 -8.54
N ILE A 87 -19.05 -8.14 -7.81
CA ILE A 87 -17.86 -7.39 -8.25
C ILE A 87 -16.65 -7.75 -7.39
N VAL A 88 -15.46 -7.50 -7.91
CA VAL A 88 -14.18 -7.89 -7.31
C VAL A 88 -13.46 -6.68 -6.75
N LEU A 89 -13.06 -6.78 -5.48
CA LEU A 89 -12.23 -5.82 -4.75
C LEU A 89 -10.84 -6.43 -4.60
N ALA A 90 -9.79 -5.74 -5.04
CA ALA A 90 -8.43 -6.28 -4.98
C ALA A 90 -7.46 -5.30 -4.31
N ASP A 91 -6.54 -5.81 -3.48
CA ASP A 91 -5.47 -5.02 -2.89
C ASP A 91 -4.49 -4.49 -3.93
N GLY A 92 -3.77 -3.43 -3.55
CA GLY A 92 -2.64 -3.03 -4.35
C GLY A 92 -2.19 -1.58 -4.33
N PRO A 93 -1.73 -1.00 -3.19
CA PRO A 93 -1.15 0.35 -3.20
C PRO A 93 0.13 0.47 -4.03
N ALA A 94 0.89 -0.63 -4.19
CA ALA A 94 2.11 -0.69 -5.01
C ALA A 94 1.95 -1.57 -6.28
N GLY A 95 0.73 -1.83 -6.72
CA GLY A 95 0.38 -2.71 -7.84
C GLY A 95 -0.67 -3.74 -7.45
N LEU A 96 -1.38 -4.27 -8.41
CA LEU A 96 -2.47 -5.23 -8.19
C LEU A 96 -1.96 -6.48 -7.45
N ARG A 97 -2.69 -6.90 -6.40
CA ARG A 97 -2.42 -8.13 -5.67
C ARG A 97 -3.47 -9.19 -5.99
N ILE A 98 -3.05 -10.21 -6.71
CA ILE A 98 -3.84 -11.42 -7.01
C ILE A 98 -2.95 -12.65 -6.88
N SER A 99 -3.55 -13.85 -6.83
CA SER A 99 -2.78 -15.10 -6.85
C SER A 99 -2.08 -15.28 -8.20
N PRO A 100 -0.80 -15.69 -8.22
CA PRO A 100 -0.10 -16.02 -9.47
C PRO A 100 -0.60 -17.30 -10.09
N THR A 101 -1.32 -18.14 -9.37
CA THR A 101 -1.84 -19.44 -9.84
C THR A 101 -3.35 -19.46 -9.78
N ARG A 102 -3.97 -20.23 -10.69
CA ARG A 102 -5.42 -20.48 -10.72
C ARG A 102 -5.68 -21.97 -10.87
N ASP A 103 -6.76 -22.47 -10.27
CA ASP A 103 -7.15 -23.86 -10.40
C ASP A 103 -7.43 -24.19 -11.88
N ASN A 104 -6.94 -25.35 -12.33
CA ASN A 104 -7.11 -25.84 -13.70
C ASN A 104 -6.52 -24.95 -14.81
N ASP A 105 -5.56 -24.09 -14.48
CA ASP A 105 -4.80 -23.29 -15.43
C ASP A 105 -3.29 -23.44 -15.18
N THR A 106 -2.52 -23.61 -16.27
CA THR A 106 -1.05 -23.71 -16.21
C THR A 106 -0.36 -22.37 -16.37
N ALA A 107 -1.09 -21.31 -16.69
CA ALA A 107 -0.55 -19.97 -16.80
C ALA A 107 -0.19 -19.41 -15.43
N THR A 108 0.80 -18.52 -15.40
CA THR A 108 1.17 -17.77 -14.20
C THR A 108 0.76 -16.31 -14.38
N TYR A 109 0.01 -15.80 -13.41
CA TYR A 109 -0.57 -14.46 -13.41
C TYR A 109 0.23 -13.54 -12.51
N TYR A 110 1.32 -12.98 -13.03
CA TYR A 110 2.12 -11.99 -12.31
C TYR A 110 1.57 -10.59 -12.50
N CYS A 111 1.80 -9.75 -11.49
CA CYS A 111 1.52 -8.32 -11.56
C CYS A 111 2.83 -7.51 -11.44
N THR A 112 2.81 -6.29 -11.93
CA THR A 112 3.95 -5.38 -11.80
C THR A 112 4.01 -4.81 -10.39
N HIS A 113 5.16 -4.95 -9.73
CA HIS A 113 5.43 -4.27 -8.47
C HIS A 113 6.00 -2.89 -8.76
N PHE A 114 5.17 -1.86 -8.65
CA PHE A 114 5.56 -0.47 -8.78
C PHE A 114 6.30 0.02 -7.54
N PRO A 115 6.99 1.18 -7.61
CA PRO A 115 7.55 1.80 -6.43
C PRO A 115 6.49 2.08 -5.37
N ILE A 116 6.90 2.05 -4.09
CA ILE A 116 6.01 2.36 -2.96
C ILE A 116 5.52 3.81 -2.99
N GLY A 117 4.44 4.10 -2.25
CA GLY A 117 3.83 5.43 -2.20
C GLY A 117 4.82 6.55 -1.88
N THR A 118 5.74 6.31 -0.94
CA THR A 118 6.80 7.25 -0.58
C THR A 118 7.70 7.64 -1.77
N VAL A 119 8.06 6.66 -2.62
CA VAL A 119 8.84 6.93 -3.86
C VAL A 119 8.03 7.77 -4.83
N LEU A 120 6.77 7.39 -5.06
CA LEU A 120 5.89 8.13 -5.97
C LEU A 120 5.72 9.58 -5.54
N ALA A 121 5.56 9.82 -4.24
CA ALA A 121 5.49 11.17 -3.71
C ALA A 121 6.81 11.94 -3.85
N SER A 122 7.95 11.26 -3.67
CA SER A 122 9.29 11.86 -3.80
C SER A 122 9.61 12.32 -5.23
N THR A 123 8.85 11.90 -6.24
CA THR A 123 8.97 12.43 -7.60
C THR A 123 8.50 13.87 -7.71
N TRP A 124 7.56 14.33 -6.87
CA TRP A 124 6.83 15.60 -6.98
C TRP A 124 6.17 15.81 -8.36
N ASN A 125 5.99 14.74 -9.12
CA ASN A 125 5.52 14.72 -10.50
C ASN A 125 4.14 14.03 -10.60
N LYS A 126 3.08 14.83 -10.57
CA LYS A 126 1.70 14.33 -10.65
C LYS A 126 1.41 13.59 -11.96
N GLU A 127 1.97 14.05 -13.08
CA GLU A 127 1.76 13.44 -14.38
C GLU A 127 2.36 12.03 -14.45
N LEU A 128 3.56 11.86 -13.90
CA LEU A 128 4.19 10.54 -13.79
C LEU A 128 3.39 9.62 -12.88
N VAL A 129 2.90 10.11 -11.73
CA VAL A 129 2.08 9.31 -10.81
C VAL A 129 0.73 8.93 -11.46
N GLU A 130 0.14 9.82 -12.26
CA GLU A 130 -1.05 9.47 -13.05
C GLU A 130 -0.73 8.37 -14.07
N ASN A 131 0.43 8.39 -14.72
CA ASN A 131 0.85 7.34 -15.64
C ASN A 131 1.09 6.00 -14.92
N VAL A 132 1.66 6.02 -13.70
CA VAL A 132 1.73 4.82 -12.84
C VAL A 132 0.32 4.30 -12.53
N GLY A 133 -0.60 5.19 -12.18
CA GLY A 133 -2.01 4.85 -11.96
C GLY A 133 -2.65 4.21 -13.21
N LYS A 134 -2.37 4.72 -14.41
CA LYS A 134 -2.86 4.14 -15.68
C LYS A 134 -2.34 2.71 -15.88
N ALA A 135 -1.07 2.46 -15.61
CA ALA A 135 -0.48 1.14 -15.74
C ALA A 135 -1.09 0.14 -14.74
N ILE A 136 -1.23 0.54 -13.47
CA ILE A 136 -1.90 -0.28 -12.45
C ILE A 136 -3.36 -0.54 -12.83
N GLY A 137 -4.10 0.49 -13.23
CA GLY A 137 -5.51 0.37 -13.63
C GLY A 137 -5.72 -0.54 -14.84
N ASN A 138 -4.75 -0.61 -15.75
CA ASN A 138 -4.76 -1.56 -16.85
C ASN A 138 -4.65 -3.02 -16.35
N GLU A 139 -3.76 -3.29 -15.39
CA GLU A 139 -3.68 -4.64 -14.79
C GLU A 139 -4.95 -4.99 -14.02
N VAL A 140 -5.56 -4.03 -13.29
CA VAL A 140 -6.84 -4.22 -12.60
C VAL A 140 -7.93 -4.61 -13.59
N LEU A 141 -8.06 -3.87 -14.71
CA LEU A 141 -9.03 -4.13 -15.77
C LEU A 141 -8.80 -5.49 -16.40
N GLU A 142 -7.58 -5.77 -16.89
CA GLU A 142 -7.29 -6.95 -17.69
C GLU A 142 -7.30 -8.25 -16.88
N TYR A 143 -7.07 -8.19 -15.59
CA TYR A 143 -7.20 -9.35 -14.69
C TYR A 143 -8.60 -9.52 -14.07
N GLY A 144 -9.54 -8.64 -14.41
CA GLY A 144 -10.96 -8.79 -14.07
C GLY A 144 -11.31 -8.34 -12.65
N ALA A 145 -10.48 -7.50 -12.03
CA ALA A 145 -10.85 -6.78 -10.81
C ALA A 145 -11.64 -5.51 -11.16
N ASP A 146 -12.57 -5.11 -10.28
CA ASP A 146 -13.46 -3.98 -10.51
C ASP A 146 -13.07 -2.74 -9.72
N VAL A 147 -12.54 -2.91 -8.51
CA VAL A 147 -12.09 -1.84 -7.62
C VAL A 147 -10.74 -2.19 -7.01
N LEU A 148 -9.77 -1.28 -7.14
CA LEU A 148 -8.48 -1.36 -6.46
C LEU A 148 -8.58 -0.71 -5.08
N LEU A 149 -8.16 -1.41 -4.03
CA LEU A 149 -8.14 -0.92 -2.64
C LEU A 149 -6.90 -0.05 -2.40
N ALA A 150 -6.82 1.04 -3.12
CA ALA A 150 -5.74 2.03 -3.14
C ALA A 150 -6.28 3.37 -3.69
N PRO A 151 -5.54 4.48 -3.49
CA PRO A 151 -4.30 4.63 -2.73
C PRO A 151 -4.51 4.74 -1.22
N ALA A 152 -3.43 4.45 -0.46
CA ALA A 152 -3.36 4.75 0.97
C ALA A 152 -2.66 6.10 1.17
N LEU A 153 -3.24 7.00 1.99
CA LEU A 153 -2.76 8.39 2.08
C LEU A 153 -2.75 8.99 3.49
N ASN A 154 -2.65 8.14 4.51
CA ASN A 154 -2.46 8.62 5.87
C ASN A 154 -1.13 9.39 6.00
N ILE A 155 -1.01 10.22 7.03
CA ILE A 155 0.15 11.08 7.23
C ILE A 155 1.32 10.29 7.82
N HIS A 156 2.55 10.55 7.38
CA HIS A 156 3.78 10.09 8.04
C HIS A 156 3.93 10.82 9.38
N ARG A 157 3.17 10.38 10.38
CA ARG A 157 3.15 11.00 11.72
C ARG A 157 4.41 10.67 12.51
N ASN A 158 4.82 9.40 12.48
CA ASN A 158 6.03 8.91 13.13
C ASN A 158 6.84 8.02 12.19
N PRO A 159 8.18 8.12 12.18
CA PRO A 159 9.04 7.31 11.31
C PRO A 159 8.87 5.80 11.46
N LEU A 160 8.44 5.34 12.64
CA LEU A 160 8.32 3.92 12.94
C LEU A 160 6.99 3.30 12.52
N CYS A 161 5.98 4.08 12.08
CA CYS A 161 4.72 3.49 11.61
C CYS A 161 4.96 2.50 10.47
N GLY A 162 4.48 1.26 10.67
CA GLY A 162 4.75 0.14 9.77
C GLY A 162 4.27 0.36 8.35
N ARG A 163 3.16 1.08 8.15
CA ARG A 163 2.54 1.32 6.84
C ARG A 163 2.99 2.62 6.17
N ASN A 164 3.96 3.36 6.73
CA ASN A 164 4.46 4.57 6.05
C ASN A 164 4.94 4.31 4.63
N PHE A 165 5.44 3.11 4.32
CA PHE A 165 5.93 2.78 2.98
C PHE A 165 4.85 2.98 1.89
N GLU A 166 3.59 2.68 2.18
CA GLU A 166 2.49 2.82 1.23
C GLU A 166 1.82 4.21 1.27
N TYR A 167 2.14 5.02 2.28
CA TYR A 167 1.69 6.40 2.39
C TYR A 167 2.65 7.35 1.65
N TYR A 168 2.27 8.62 1.51
CA TYR A 168 2.98 9.54 0.64
C TYR A 168 3.90 10.52 1.35
N SER A 169 3.44 11.16 2.43
CA SER A 169 4.14 12.31 3.00
C SER A 169 3.71 12.63 4.44
N GLU A 170 4.54 13.39 5.14
CA GLU A 170 4.15 14.11 6.36
C GLU A 170 3.31 15.36 6.06
N ASP A 171 3.25 15.78 4.81
CA ASP A 171 2.46 16.92 4.36
C ASP A 171 1.14 16.48 3.72
N PRO A 172 -0.02 16.96 4.22
CA PRO A 172 -1.32 16.55 3.71
C PRO A 172 -1.61 17.05 2.28
N VAL A 173 -1.01 18.17 1.85
CA VAL A 173 -1.20 18.69 0.50
C VAL A 173 -0.48 17.82 -0.51
N VAL A 174 0.78 17.46 -0.23
CA VAL A 174 1.53 16.51 -1.05
C VAL A 174 0.79 15.18 -1.12
N SER A 175 0.37 14.62 0.03
CA SER A 175 -0.37 13.36 0.08
C SER A 175 -1.65 13.41 -0.76
N GLY A 176 -2.45 14.46 -0.61
CA GLY A 176 -3.71 14.62 -1.35
C GLY A 176 -3.53 14.80 -2.85
N LYS A 177 -2.53 15.60 -3.28
CA LYS A 177 -2.26 15.86 -4.70
C LYS A 177 -1.72 14.63 -5.43
N ILE A 178 -0.82 13.88 -4.80
CA ILE A 178 -0.26 12.65 -5.35
C ILE A 178 -1.34 11.56 -5.39
N ALA A 179 -2.12 11.40 -4.32
CA ALA A 179 -3.26 10.48 -4.30
C ALA A 179 -4.28 10.80 -5.40
N SER A 180 -4.58 12.10 -5.63
CA SER A 180 -5.50 12.52 -6.69
C SER A 180 -5.01 12.10 -8.08
N ALA A 181 -3.71 12.27 -8.35
CA ALA A 181 -3.12 11.85 -9.62
C ALA A 181 -3.21 10.32 -9.81
N TYR A 182 -2.87 9.56 -8.76
CA TYR A 182 -2.98 8.11 -8.75
C TYR A 182 -4.42 7.65 -9.05
N VAL A 183 -5.41 8.20 -8.35
CA VAL A 183 -6.84 7.89 -8.54
C VAL A 183 -7.27 8.16 -9.99
N LYS A 184 -6.93 9.33 -10.54
CA LYS A 184 -7.26 9.69 -11.93
C LYS A 184 -6.67 8.67 -12.91
N GLY A 185 -5.41 8.30 -12.72
CA GLY A 185 -4.74 7.32 -13.56
C GLY A 185 -5.43 5.95 -13.52
N VAL A 186 -5.67 5.40 -12.35
CA VAL A 186 -6.35 4.10 -12.20
C VAL A 186 -7.75 4.13 -12.80
N GLN A 187 -8.56 5.13 -12.44
CA GLN A 187 -9.96 5.24 -12.88
C GLN A 187 -10.10 5.54 -14.38
N SER A 188 -9.08 6.05 -15.05
CA SER A 188 -9.09 6.25 -16.51
C SER A 188 -9.26 4.95 -17.31
N ASN A 189 -9.00 3.80 -16.70
CA ASN A 189 -9.25 2.47 -17.26
C ASN A 189 -10.68 1.97 -17.06
N GLY A 190 -11.56 2.76 -16.41
CA GLY A 190 -12.94 2.37 -16.13
C GLY A 190 -13.09 1.42 -14.93
N VAL A 191 -12.06 1.27 -14.12
CA VAL A 191 -12.07 0.56 -12.82
C VAL A 191 -12.12 1.55 -11.66
N GLY A 192 -12.54 1.11 -10.47
CA GLY A 192 -12.65 1.96 -9.29
C GLY A 192 -11.39 1.99 -8.44
N THR A 193 -11.33 2.96 -7.53
CA THR A 193 -10.34 3.08 -6.47
C THR A 193 -11.02 3.19 -5.12
N SER A 194 -10.30 2.82 -4.05
CA SER A 194 -10.73 3.04 -2.66
C SER A 194 -9.64 3.80 -1.90
N VAL A 195 -9.85 5.09 -1.68
CA VAL A 195 -8.91 5.88 -0.88
C VAL A 195 -8.98 5.45 0.59
N LYS A 196 -7.83 5.22 1.23
CA LYS A 196 -7.73 4.59 2.55
C LYS A 196 -6.57 5.16 3.37
N HIS A 197 -6.57 5.04 4.69
CA HIS A 197 -7.60 4.55 5.59
C HIS A 197 -8.24 5.74 6.30
N PHE A 198 -9.50 5.95 6.14
CA PHE A 198 -10.23 7.16 6.57
C PHE A 198 -10.76 6.99 7.99
N ALA A 199 -10.09 7.56 9.06
CA ALA A 199 -8.90 8.41 9.06
C ALA A 199 -8.03 8.14 10.29
N ALA A 200 -6.83 8.77 10.29
CA ALA A 200 -5.92 8.77 11.42
C ALA A 200 -5.39 7.37 11.84
N ASN A 201 -5.23 6.46 10.87
CA ASN A 201 -4.55 5.17 11.09
C ASN A 201 -3.04 5.36 10.93
N ASN A 202 -2.35 5.72 12.03
CA ASN A 202 -0.95 6.13 12.02
C ASN A 202 -0.04 5.24 12.90
N GLN A 203 -0.52 4.06 13.29
CA GLN A 203 0.23 2.98 13.94
C GLN A 203 -0.40 1.63 13.62
N GLU A 204 0.41 0.58 13.62
CA GLU A 204 -0.05 -0.80 13.43
C GLU A 204 -0.28 -1.52 14.77
N SER A 205 0.49 -1.15 15.77
CA SER A 205 0.35 -1.67 17.13
C SER A 205 -1.05 -1.41 17.66
N ASN A 206 -1.76 -2.50 17.99
CA ASN A 206 -3.15 -2.49 18.48
C ASN A 206 -4.15 -1.68 17.61
N ARG A 207 -3.92 -1.61 16.30
CA ARG A 207 -4.64 -0.74 15.36
C ARG A 207 -6.16 -0.89 15.38
N LYS A 208 -6.68 -2.09 15.71
CA LYS A 208 -8.13 -2.38 15.76
C LYS A 208 -8.83 -1.84 17.02
N SER A 209 -8.08 -1.61 18.09
CA SER A 209 -8.61 -1.19 19.38
C SER A 209 -8.02 0.12 19.88
N ASN A 210 -7.03 0.67 19.17
CA ASN A 210 -6.38 1.93 19.55
C ASN A 210 -7.36 3.10 19.49
N LYS A 211 -7.45 3.85 20.60
CA LYS A 211 -8.26 5.06 20.73
C LYS A 211 -7.41 6.28 20.41
N VAL A 212 -7.54 6.80 19.21
CA VAL A 212 -6.85 8.03 18.79
C VAL A 212 -7.59 9.25 19.32
N HIS A 213 -6.88 10.09 20.09
CA HIS A 213 -7.37 11.39 20.52
C HIS A 213 -6.59 12.49 19.78
N VAL A 214 -7.30 13.32 19.07
CA VAL A 214 -6.73 14.40 18.25
C VAL A 214 -7.62 15.64 18.30
N SER A 215 -7.01 16.83 18.33
CA SER A 215 -7.76 18.08 18.33
C SER A 215 -8.55 18.23 17.02
N SER A 216 -9.68 18.93 17.06
CA SER A 216 -10.48 19.21 15.85
C SER A 216 -9.67 19.97 14.79
N ARG A 217 -8.73 20.83 15.21
CA ARG A 217 -7.86 21.57 14.31
C ARG A 217 -6.88 20.65 13.59
N ALA A 218 -6.11 19.86 14.35
CA ALA A 218 -5.15 18.91 13.76
C ALA A 218 -5.85 17.87 12.88
N LEU A 219 -7.01 17.38 13.33
CA LEU A 219 -7.81 16.44 12.55
C LEU A 219 -8.14 17.02 11.16
N ARG A 220 -8.63 18.26 11.09
CA ARG A 220 -9.03 18.87 9.81
C ARG A 220 -7.86 19.38 8.97
N GLU A 221 -6.83 19.96 9.58
CA GLU A 221 -5.71 20.56 8.86
C GLU A 221 -4.63 19.55 8.44
N ILE A 222 -4.50 18.41 9.16
CA ILE A 222 -3.46 17.40 8.92
C ILE A 222 -4.08 16.07 8.46
N TYR A 223 -4.87 15.39 9.30
CA TYR A 223 -5.24 13.99 9.08
C TYR A 223 -6.37 13.79 8.07
N LEU A 224 -7.22 14.78 7.89
CA LEU A 224 -8.32 14.77 6.93
C LEU A 224 -8.02 15.54 5.65
N LYS A 225 -7.08 16.48 5.68
CA LYS A 225 -6.84 17.41 4.56
C LYS A 225 -6.41 16.70 3.28
N GLY A 226 -5.56 15.68 3.36
CA GLY A 226 -5.16 14.88 2.21
C GLY A 226 -6.36 14.17 1.57
N PHE A 227 -7.25 13.60 2.39
CA PHE A 227 -8.49 12.97 1.92
C PHE A 227 -9.45 13.97 1.27
N GLU A 228 -9.62 15.14 1.87
CA GLU A 228 -10.44 16.21 1.28
C GLU A 228 -9.97 16.56 -0.13
N ILE A 229 -8.66 16.76 -0.31
CA ILE A 229 -8.06 17.07 -1.62
C ILE A 229 -8.30 15.91 -2.59
N ALA A 230 -7.98 14.67 -2.19
CA ALA A 230 -8.13 13.50 -3.04
C ALA A 230 -9.59 13.32 -3.50
N ILE A 231 -10.55 13.44 -2.59
CA ILE A 231 -11.97 13.27 -2.87
C ILE A 231 -12.47 14.37 -3.83
N LYS A 232 -12.18 15.64 -3.53
CA LYS A 232 -12.66 16.76 -4.33
C LYS A 232 -12.02 16.86 -5.72
N GLU A 233 -10.75 16.46 -5.86
CA GLU A 233 -10.00 16.61 -7.11
C GLU A 233 -10.05 15.40 -8.03
N SER A 234 -10.36 14.20 -7.52
CA SER A 234 -10.32 12.98 -8.33
C SER A 234 -11.57 12.11 -8.25
N SER A 235 -12.52 12.42 -7.38
CA SER A 235 -13.79 11.69 -7.24
C SER A 235 -13.58 10.16 -7.20
N PRO A 236 -12.87 9.61 -6.20
CA PRO A 236 -12.68 8.18 -6.07
C PRO A 236 -14.04 7.48 -5.96
N TRP A 237 -14.16 6.28 -6.53
CA TRP A 237 -15.44 5.56 -6.49
C TRP A 237 -15.79 5.10 -5.09
N THR A 238 -14.79 4.82 -4.26
CA THR A 238 -15.01 4.35 -2.90
C THR A 238 -14.02 4.96 -1.90
N VAL A 239 -14.40 4.95 -0.63
CA VAL A 239 -13.58 5.30 0.53
C VAL A 239 -13.59 4.13 1.50
N MET A 240 -12.44 3.79 2.09
CA MET A 240 -12.33 2.77 3.13
C MET A 240 -12.13 3.43 4.50
N SER A 241 -13.03 3.17 5.44
CA SER A 241 -12.88 3.61 6.83
C SER A 241 -11.76 2.83 7.53
N SER A 242 -11.07 3.46 8.48
CA SER A 242 -9.93 2.86 9.19
C SER A 242 -10.36 1.94 10.33
N TYR A 243 -9.37 1.27 10.94
CA TYR A 243 -9.61 0.35 12.05
C TYR A 243 -9.89 1.01 13.40
N ASN A 244 -9.21 2.14 13.66
CA ASN A 244 -9.10 2.75 14.99
C ASN A 244 -10.36 3.48 15.43
N TYR A 245 -10.45 3.70 16.73
CA TYR A 245 -11.34 4.73 17.27
C TYR A 245 -10.76 6.12 16.97
N LEU A 246 -11.65 7.08 16.76
CA LEU A 246 -11.31 8.48 16.59
C LEU A 246 -12.17 9.31 17.54
N ASN A 247 -11.54 9.94 18.55
CA ASN A 247 -12.22 10.74 19.55
C ASN A 247 -13.43 10.03 20.19
N GLY A 248 -13.27 8.73 20.52
CA GLY A 248 -14.25 7.93 21.24
C GLY A 248 -15.18 7.07 20.39
N THR A 249 -15.18 7.19 19.05
CA THR A 249 -16.03 6.40 18.16
C THR A 249 -15.19 5.71 17.10
N TYR A 250 -15.49 4.46 16.74
CA TYR A 250 -14.89 3.83 15.58
C TYR A 250 -15.12 4.66 14.33
N THR A 251 -14.11 4.84 13.50
CA THR A 251 -14.26 5.59 12.24
C THR A 251 -15.36 5.02 11.36
N SER A 252 -15.52 3.69 11.35
CA SER A 252 -16.57 3.00 10.60
C SER A 252 -17.98 3.17 11.18
N GLU A 253 -18.12 3.64 12.42
CA GLU A 253 -19.37 3.85 13.14
C GLU A 253 -19.69 5.35 13.38
N SER A 254 -18.82 6.24 12.86
CA SER A 254 -18.92 7.68 13.09
C SER A 254 -19.78 8.36 12.02
N LYS A 255 -21.02 8.70 12.38
CA LYS A 255 -21.91 9.49 11.52
C LYS A 255 -21.34 10.88 11.21
N GLU A 256 -20.65 11.50 12.19
CA GLU A 256 -20.00 12.79 11.99
C GLU A 256 -18.95 12.70 10.88
N LEU A 257 -18.10 11.65 10.91
CA LEU A 257 -17.05 11.45 9.93
C LEU A 257 -17.61 11.04 8.56
N LEU A 258 -18.47 9.99 8.52
CA LEU A 258 -18.87 9.35 7.25
C LEU A 258 -20.07 10.03 6.57
N THR A 259 -20.94 10.70 7.33
CA THR A 259 -22.10 11.40 6.76
C THR A 259 -21.88 12.89 6.77
N THR A 260 -21.77 13.52 7.95
CA THR A 260 -21.72 14.98 8.07
C THR A 260 -20.51 15.56 7.33
N LEU A 261 -19.29 15.06 7.60
CA LEU A 261 -18.08 15.58 6.97
C LEU A 261 -17.94 15.08 5.53
N LEU A 262 -17.88 13.76 5.35
CA LEU A 262 -17.55 13.17 4.06
C LEU A 262 -18.61 13.47 2.99
N ARG A 263 -19.89 13.32 3.33
CA ARG A 263 -20.99 13.43 2.36
C ARG A 263 -21.62 14.81 2.33
N ASP A 264 -21.98 15.35 3.50
CA ASP A 264 -22.74 16.61 3.53
C ASP A 264 -21.82 17.82 3.29
N GLU A 265 -20.57 17.80 3.82
CA GLU A 265 -19.60 18.88 3.65
C GLU A 265 -18.78 18.73 2.35
N TRP A 266 -18.16 17.54 2.13
CA TRP A 266 -17.27 17.33 0.97
C TRP A 266 -18.00 16.84 -0.29
N LYS A 267 -19.30 16.51 -0.19
CA LYS A 267 -20.16 16.07 -1.32
C LYS A 267 -19.71 14.74 -1.94
N PHE A 268 -19.11 13.84 -1.16
CA PHE A 268 -18.79 12.51 -1.64
C PHE A 268 -20.07 11.69 -1.87
N ASP A 269 -20.27 11.22 -3.09
CA ASP A 269 -21.44 10.44 -3.52
C ASP A 269 -21.16 8.94 -3.73
N GLY A 270 -19.89 8.52 -3.61
CA GLY A 270 -19.46 7.14 -3.79
C GLY A 270 -19.82 6.22 -2.62
N MET A 271 -19.34 4.98 -2.68
CA MET A 271 -19.54 3.97 -1.64
C MET A 271 -18.47 4.06 -0.55
N VAL A 272 -18.85 3.89 0.71
CA VAL A 272 -17.94 3.70 1.85
C VAL A 272 -17.93 2.24 2.25
N MET A 273 -16.75 1.64 2.39
CA MET A 273 -16.56 0.30 2.95
C MET A 273 -15.74 0.35 4.24
N THR A 274 -15.86 -0.66 5.10
CA THR A 274 -14.92 -0.86 6.21
C THR A 274 -13.59 -1.38 5.69
N ASP A 275 -12.51 -1.13 6.42
CA ASP A 275 -11.37 -2.05 6.38
C ASP A 275 -11.80 -3.44 6.88
N TRP A 276 -11.00 -4.49 6.57
CA TRP A 276 -11.34 -5.89 6.87
C TRP A 276 -11.43 -6.12 8.38
N PHE A 277 -12.61 -6.52 8.85
CA PHE A 277 -12.93 -6.67 10.27
C PHE A 277 -12.93 -5.34 11.08
N GLY A 278 -13.01 -4.19 10.41
CA GLY A 278 -13.05 -2.87 11.08
C GLY A 278 -14.39 -2.63 11.78
N GLY A 279 -14.34 -2.02 12.98
CA GLY A 279 -15.50 -1.70 13.80
C GLY A 279 -16.10 -2.90 14.54
N SER A 280 -17.19 -2.68 15.24
CA SER A 280 -17.79 -3.69 16.12
C SER A 280 -19.30 -3.86 15.97
N ASP A 281 -20.04 -2.82 15.63
CA ASP A 281 -21.51 -2.78 15.56
C ASP A 281 -21.99 -2.54 14.13
N ALA A 282 -22.49 -3.60 13.48
CA ALA A 282 -22.99 -3.54 12.10
C ALA A 282 -24.18 -2.57 11.92
N VAL A 283 -25.06 -2.43 12.92
CA VAL A 283 -26.20 -1.51 12.87
C VAL A 283 -25.71 -0.06 12.98
N ALA A 284 -24.78 0.21 13.89
CA ALA A 284 -24.15 1.53 14.01
C ALA A 284 -23.41 1.91 12.73
N GLN A 285 -22.67 0.98 12.11
CA GLN A 285 -21.98 1.18 10.82
C GLN A 285 -22.95 1.56 9.70
N MET A 286 -24.06 0.83 9.54
CA MET A 286 -25.09 1.14 8.55
C MET A 286 -25.69 2.53 8.79
N ASN A 287 -26.05 2.86 10.03
CA ASN A 287 -26.60 4.15 10.42
C ASN A 287 -25.62 5.31 10.19
N ALA A 288 -24.32 5.09 10.40
CA ALA A 288 -23.27 6.06 10.18
C ALA A 288 -23.05 6.39 8.69
N GLY A 289 -23.49 5.53 7.77
CA GLY A 289 -23.28 5.70 6.33
C GLY A 289 -22.06 4.93 5.78
N ASN A 290 -21.62 3.90 6.51
CA ASN A 290 -20.74 2.87 5.99
C ASN A 290 -21.63 1.90 5.18
N ASP A 291 -21.39 1.80 3.88
CA ASP A 291 -22.32 1.15 2.97
C ASP A 291 -22.04 -0.36 2.82
N MET A 292 -20.78 -0.79 3.06
CA MET A 292 -20.37 -2.18 2.91
C MET A 292 -19.41 -2.62 4.01
N LEU A 293 -19.72 -3.74 4.67
CA LEU A 293 -18.91 -4.31 5.74
C LEU A 293 -18.04 -5.46 5.20
N GLN A 294 -16.73 -5.32 5.31
CA GLN A 294 -15.76 -6.30 4.85
C GLN A 294 -15.13 -7.08 6.03
N PRO A 295 -14.79 -8.37 5.85
CA PRO A 295 -14.96 -9.22 4.67
C PRO A 295 -16.39 -9.79 4.51
N GLY A 296 -17.28 -9.56 5.45
CA GLY A 296 -18.64 -10.13 5.54
C GLY A 296 -18.68 -11.33 6.47
N LEU A 297 -19.16 -11.12 7.69
CA LEU A 297 -19.28 -12.16 8.72
C LEU A 297 -20.75 -12.54 8.92
N PRO A 298 -21.07 -13.83 9.20
CA PRO A 298 -22.45 -14.25 9.49
C PRO A 298 -23.12 -13.41 10.58
N LYS A 299 -22.37 -13.05 11.64
CA LYS A 299 -22.87 -12.20 12.72
C LYS A 299 -23.31 -10.80 12.27
N GLN A 300 -22.65 -10.23 11.22
CA GLN A 300 -23.03 -8.93 10.66
C GLN A 300 -24.35 -9.04 9.90
N TYR A 301 -24.52 -10.10 9.09
CA TYR A 301 -25.80 -10.38 8.42
C TYR A 301 -26.95 -10.50 9.43
N ASP A 302 -26.78 -11.33 10.47
CA ASP A 302 -27.80 -11.54 11.50
C ASP A 302 -28.14 -10.25 12.23
N ALA A 303 -27.14 -9.42 12.55
CA ALA A 303 -27.34 -8.13 13.22
C ALA A 303 -28.14 -7.15 12.35
N ILE A 304 -27.86 -7.07 11.05
CA ILE A 304 -28.57 -6.19 10.11
C ILE A 304 -30.03 -6.64 9.97
N VAL A 305 -30.28 -7.93 9.71
CA VAL A 305 -31.65 -8.46 9.58
C VAL A 305 -32.46 -8.21 10.87
N LYS A 306 -31.90 -8.56 12.03
CA LYS A 306 -32.55 -8.31 13.35
C LYS A 306 -32.73 -6.82 13.62
N GLY A 307 -31.74 -5.99 13.23
CA GLY A 307 -31.79 -4.54 13.39
C GLY A 307 -33.00 -3.93 12.66
N VAL A 308 -33.25 -4.37 11.41
CA VAL A 308 -34.45 -3.93 10.67
C VAL A 308 -35.72 -4.45 11.31
N GLN A 309 -35.79 -5.73 11.68
CA GLN A 309 -36.98 -6.36 12.27
C GLN A 309 -37.39 -5.74 13.61
N ASN A 310 -36.43 -5.27 14.41
CA ASN A 310 -36.71 -4.66 15.72
C ASN A 310 -36.70 -3.12 15.71
N GLY A 311 -36.50 -2.49 14.54
CA GLY A 311 -36.51 -1.03 14.39
C GLY A 311 -35.22 -0.31 14.80
N ALA A 312 -34.15 -1.01 15.17
CA ALA A 312 -32.83 -0.41 15.46
C ALA A 312 -32.13 0.11 14.21
N LEU A 313 -32.46 -0.43 13.03
CA LEU A 313 -32.04 0.02 11.72
C LEU A 313 -33.30 0.31 10.87
N ASP A 314 -33.50 1.55 10.48
CA ASP A 314 -34.55 1.90 9.50
C ASP A 314 -34.21 1.26 8.14
N GLU A 315 -35.16 0.53 7.56
CA GLU A 315 -34.98 -0.11 6.24
C GLU A 315 -34.62 0.92 5.16
N LYS A 316 -35.10 2.16 5.26
CA LYS A 316 -34.70 3.26 4.36
C LYS A 316 -33.22 3.59 4.43
N VAL A 317 -32.58 3.41 5.60
CA VAL A 317 -31.13 3.55 5.77
C VAL A 317 -30.41 2.42 5.05
N LEU A 318 -30.91 1.19 5.20
CA LEU A 318 -30.37 0.03 4.48
C LEU A 318 -30.54 0.21 2.96
N ASP A 319 -31.70 0.66 2.49
CA ASP A 319 -31.98 0.95 1.08
C ASP A 319 -31.02 2.02 0.51
N ARG A 320 -30.75 3.07 1.29
CA ARG A 320 -29.76 4.09 0.93
C ARG A 320 -28.36 3.51 0.73
N ASN A 321 -27.91 2.61 1.62
CA ASN A 321 -26.61 1.98 1.53
C ASN A 321 -26.56 1.01 0.33
N VAL A 322 -27.60 0.21 0.12
CA VAL A 322 -27.78 -0.65 -1.07
C VAL A 322 -27.71 0.19 -2.35
N LYS A 323 -28.41 1.32 -2.40
CA LYS A 323 -28.40 2.22 -3.56
C LYS A 323 -27.01 2.67 -3.96
N ARG A 324 -26.14 2.98 -2.99
CA ARG A 324 -24.75 3.38 -3.25
C ARG A 324 -23.91 2.24 -3.82
N ILE A 325 -24.12 1.02 -3.32
CA ILE A 325 -23.47 -0.18 -3.86
C ILE A 325 -23.92 -0.45 -5.30
N LEU A 326 -25.24 -0.37 -5.58
CA LEU A 326 -25.76 -0.55 -6.94
C LEU A 326 -25.24 0.52 -7.90
N ASN A 327 -25.13 1.78 -7.46
CA ASN A 327 -24.50 2.86 -8.22
C ASN A 327 -23.01 2.59 -8.53
N LEU A 328 -22.29 1.91 -7.64
CA LEU A 328 -20.94 1.45 -7.91
C LEU A 328 -20.94 0.32 -8.94
N ILE A 329 -21.79 -0.70 -8.75
CA ILE A 329 -21.83 -1.89 -9.61
C ILE A 329 -22.07 -1.50 -11.09
N VAL A 330 -22.99 -0.60 -11.37
CA VAL A 330 -23.29 -0.19 -12.76
C VAL A 330 -22.13 0.54 -13.45
N LYS A 331 -21.17 1.06 -12.69
CA LYS A 331 -19.96 1.68 -13.25
C LYS A 331 -18.90 0.66 -13.68
N THR A 332 -18.91 -0.54 -13.09
CA THR A 332 -17.84 -1.54 -13.22
C THR A 332 -17.73 -2.14 -14.62
N PRO A 333 -16.52 -2.54 -15.05
CA PRO A 333 -16.32 -3.26 -16.31
C PRO A 333 -17.11 -4.56 -16.37
N ARG A 334 -17.20 -5.29 -15.26
CA ARG A 334 -17.94 -6.55 -15.13
C ARG A 334 -19.43 -6.37 -15.43
N PHE A 335 -20.06 -5.34 -14.86
CA PHE A 335 -21.47 -5.04 -15.14
C PHE A 335 -21.69 -4.68 -16.61
N LYS A 336 -20.74 -3.96 -17.21
CA LYS A 336 -20.77 -3.57 -18.64
C LYS A 336 -20.42 -4.71 -19.60
N GLY A 337 -20.11 -5.90 -19.09
CA GLY A 337 -19.77 -7.07 -19.90
C GLY A 337 -18.41 -6.97 -20.59
N TYR A 338 -17.45 -6.25 -20.00
CA TYR A 338 -16.09 -6.16 -20.54
C TYR A 338 -15.41 -7.53 -20.56
N ALA A 339 -14.81 -7.88 -21.71
CA ALA A 339 -14.08 -9.13 -21.90
C ALA A 339 -12.59 -8.90 -21.62
N TYR A 340 -12.19 -9.13 -20.38
CA TYR A 340 -10.78 -8.95 -19.96
C TYR A 340 -9.88 -10.06 -20.52
N SER A 341 -8.64 -9.68 -20.88
CA SER A 341 -7.71 -10.55 -21.62
C SER A 341 -6.91 -11.50 -20.72
N ASN A 342 -6.75 -11.21 -19.46
CA ASN A 342 -5.74 -11.79 -18.55
C ASN A 342 -4.29 -11.63 -19.05
N LYS A 343 -4.01 -10.63 -19.89
CA LYS A 343 -2.70 -10.40 -20.53
C LYS A 343 -2.37 -8.91 -20.60
N PRO A 344 -2.20 -8.22 -19.46
CA PRO A 344 -1.72 -6.83 -19.47
C PRO A 344 -0.29 -6.75 -20.03
N ASP A 345 0.12 -5.58 -20.52
CA ASP A 345 1.49 -5.35 -21.01
C ASP A 345 2.47 -5.12 -19.84
N LEU A 346 2.82 -6.19 -19.14
CA LEU A 346 3.76 -6.15 -17.99
C LEU A 346 5.14 -5.58 -18.38
N LYS A 347 5.56 -5.69 -19.64
CA LYS A 347 6.83 -5.15 -20.11
C LYS A 347 6.79 -3.61 -20.19
N ALA A 348 5.72 -3.06 -20.73
CA ALA A 348 5.51 -1.61 -20.73
C ALA A 348 5.37 -1.08 -19.28
N HIS A 349 4.68 -1.80 -18.40
CA HIS A 349 4.51 -1.43 -17.01
C HIS A 349 5.83 -1.47 -16.22
N ALA A 350 6.72 -2.42 -16.51
CA ALA A 350 8.07 -2.46 -15.93
C ALA A 350 8.89 -1.21 -16.33
N ALA A 351 8.74 -0.71 -17.56
CA ALA A 351 9.38 0.54 -17.98
C ALA A 351 8.86 1.76 -17.19
N VAL A 352 7.54 1.84 -16.95
CA VAL A 352 6.93 2.87 -16.08
C VAL A 352 7.44 2.75 -14.65
N THR A 353 7.58 1.53 -14.14
CA THR A 353 8.18 1.26 -12.82
C THR A 353 9.59 1.79 -12.73
N ARG A 354 10.45 1.49 -13.71
CA ARG A 354 11.84 1.95 -13.75
C ARG A 354 11.93 3.47 -13.79
N GLN A 355 11.13 4.13 -14.62
CA GLN A 355 11.10 5.59 -14.70
C GLN A 355 10.66 6.22 -13.38
N SER A 356 9.52 5.76 -12.81
CA SER A 356 8.98 6.35 -11.58
C SER A 356 9.88 6.10 -10.37
N ALA A 357 10.56 4.95 -10.31
CA ALA A 357 11.58 4.69 -9.31
C ALA A 357 12.76 5.65 -9.43
N THR A 358 13.28 5.83 -10.65
CA THR A 358 14.44 6.69 -10.92
C THR A 358 14.15 8.15 -10.56
N GLU A 359 12.97 8.68 -10.94
CA GLU A 359 12.58 10.06 -10.60
C GLU A 359 12.28 10.27 -9.11
N GLY A 360 11.91 9.22 -8.38
CA GLY A 360 11.60 9.28 -6.95
C GLY A 360 12.80 9.06 -6.02
N MET A 361 13.95 8.62 -6.54
CA MET A 361 15.17 8.47 -5.74
C MET A 361 15.76 9.82 -5.37
N VAL A 362 16.26 9.95 -4.13
CA VAL A 362 16.77 11.21 -3.59
C VAL A 362 18.27 11.12 -3.36
N LEU A 363 19.02 11.97 -4.03
CA LEU A 363 20.46 12.11 -3.77
C LEU A 363 20.65 12.99 -2.51
N LEU A 364 21.06 12.36 -1.40
CA LEU A 364 21.22 13.03 -0.11
C LEU A 364 22.60 13.67 0.07
N LYS A 365 23.62 13.10 -0.56
CA LYS A 365 25.01 13.58 -0.47
C LYS A 365 25.75 13.26 -1.76
N ASN A 366 26.67 14.15 -2.18
CA ASN A 366 27.54 13.92 -3.35
C ASN A 366 28.84 14.75 -3.27
N ASP A 367 29.72 14.39 -2.35
CA ASP A 367 30.97 15.10 -2.14
C ASP A 367 32.03 14.75 -3.20
N GLY A 368 32.75 15.77 -3.64
CA GLY A 368 33.82 15.61 -4.63
C GLY A 368 33.35 14.96 -5.93
N GLN A 369 32.06 15.20 -6.30
CA GLN A 369 31.46 14.64 -7.52
C GLN A 369 31.64 13.11 -7.62
N ALA A 370 31.39 12.40 -6.52
CA ALA A 370 31.43 10.93 -6.49
C ALA A 370 30.42 10.30 -7.48
N LEU A 371 29.34 11.00 -7.75
CA LEU A 371 28.32 10.66 -8.75
C LEU A 371 28.10 11.84 -9.71
N PRO A 372 27.75 11.60 -10.99
CA PRO A 372 27.63 10.29 -11.62
C PRO A 372 28.99 9.59 -11.75
N LEU A 373 28.96 8.25 -11.86
CA LEU A 373 30.18 7.45 -12.06
C LEU A 373 30.88 7.87 -13.35
N SER A 374 32.18 8.15 -13.26
CA SER A 374 32.98 8.48 -14.44
C SER A 374 33.14 7.26 -15.34
N ASN A 375 33.39 7.48 -16.61
CA ASN A 375 33.64 6.42 -17.60
C ASN A 375 34.86 5.54 -17.26
N ALA A 376 35.72 5.97 -16.35
CA ALA A 376 36.87 5.21 -15.87
C ALA A 376 36.51 4.11 -14.89
N ILE A 377 35.35 4.24 -14.19
CA ILE A 377 34.87 3.23 -13.25
C ILE A 377 34.33 2.04 -14.01
N LYS A 378 34.88 0.85 -13.75
CA LYS A 378 34.48 -0.41 -14.35
C LYS A 378 34.30 -1.50 -13.31
N ASN A 379 35.18 -1.58 -12.32
CA ASN A 379 35.24 -2.63 -11.34
C ASN A 379 34.72 -2.11 -9.98
N ILE A 380 33.64 -2.66 -9.48
CA ILE A 380 32.96 -2.23 -8.27
C ILE A 380 33.10 -3.28 -7.18
N ALA A 381 33.57 -2.87 -6.00
CA ALA A 381 33.42 -3.66 -4.79
C ALA A 381 32.02 -3.42 -4.22
N LEU A 382 31.15 -4.40 -4.34
CA LEU A 382 29.75 -4.31 -3.93
C LEU A 382 29.56 -4.98 -2.57
N TYR A 383 29.12 -4.23 -1.58
CA TYR A 383 28.89 -4.67 -0.21
C TYR A 383 27.43 -4.52 0.17
N GLY A 384 27.05 -5.20 1.26
CA GLY A 384 25.71 -5.15 1.82
C GLY A 384 24.83 -6.29 1.33
N CYS A 385 24.20 -7.04 2.27
CA CYS A 385 23.33 -8.16 1.95
C CYS A 385 22.20 -7.78 0.99
N THR A 386 21.68 -6.55 1.12
CA THR A 386 20.61 -6.02 0.27
C THR A 386 21.05 -5.62 -1.13
N SER A 387 22.34 -5.47 -1.40
CA SER A 387 22.83 -5.30 -2.77
C SER A 387 22.53 -6.51 -3.66
N TYR A 388 22.45 -7.69 -3.05
CA TYR A 388 22.23 -9.00 -3.69
C TYR A 388 20.80 -9.50 -3.54
N ASP A 389 20.05 -8.97 -2.54
CA ASP A 389 18.63 -9.28 -2.27
C ASP A 389 17.86 -8.00 -2.03
N PHE A 390 17.62 -7.25 -3.12
CA PHE A 390 17.01 -5.93 -3.08
C PHE A 390 15.55 -5.98 -2.65
N ILE A 391 15.15 -5.08 -1.75
CA ILE A 391 13.79 -5.00 -1.23
C ILE A 391 12.94 -4.18 -2.20
N ALA A 392 12.02 -4.82 -2.90
CA ALA A 392 11.17 -4.16 -3.87
C ALA A 392 10.04 -3.34 -3.24
N GLY A 393 9.46 -3.81 -2.12
CA GLY A 393 8.32 -3.17 -1.47
C GLY A 393 8.04 -3.70 -0.08
N GLY A 394 6.97 -3.20 0.54
CA GLY A 394 6.51 -3.65 1.85
C GLY A 394 5.67 -4.92 1.79
N THR A 395 5.25 -5.40 2.97
CA THR A 395 4.46 -6.64 3.13
C THR A 395 3.02 -6.35 3.56
N GLY A 396 2.20 -7.39 3.66
CA GLY A 396 0.76 -7.26 3.92
C GLY A 396 -0.03 -7.02 2.63
N SER A 397 -1.08 -6.18 2.70
CA SER A 397 -1.89 -5.81 1.54
C SER A 397 -1.11 -5.06 0.45
N GLY A 398 0.03 -4.45 0.81
CA GLY A 398 0.94 -3.77 -0.14
C GLY A 398 1.91 -4.68 -0.88
N ASN A 399 1.92 -5.99 -0.61
CA ASN A 399 2.76 -6.92 -1.34
C ASN A 399 2.16 -7.25 -2.72
N VAL A 400 3.01 -7.45 -3.74
CA VAL A 400 2.61 -7.78 -5.10
C VAL A 400 3.24 -9.10 -5.54
N ASN A 401 2.45 -9.99 -6.15
CA ASN A 401 2.94 -11.24 -6.73
C ASN A 401 3.63 -10.96 -8.07
N ARG A 402 4.89 -10.53 -8.00
CA ARG A 402 5.72 -10.15 -9.15
C ARG A 402 6.55 -11.32 -9.67
N ALA A 403 6.89 -11.27 -10.95
CA ALA A 403 7.69 -12.31 -11.60
C ALA A 403 9.17 -12.28 -11.16
N TYR A 404 9.71 -11.09 -10.88
CA TYR A 404 11.13 -10.88 -10.56
C TYR A 404 11.35 -9.61 -9.74
N THR A 405 12.55 -9.50 -9.18
CA THR A 405 13.11 -8.25 -8.65
C THR A 405 14.53 -8.13 -9.16
N VAL A 406 14.87 -7.00 -9.76
CA VAL A 406 16.25 -6.71 -10.19
C VAL A 406 17.05 -6.25 -8.97
N SER A 407 18.07 -7.02 -8.59
CA SER A 407 19.02 -6.66 -7.53
C SER A 407 19.95 -5.53 -7.97
N LEU A 408 20.66 -4.90 -7.03
CA LEU A 408 21.67 -3.91 -7.42
C LEU A 408 22.82 -4.57 -8.19
N LEU A 409 23.20 -5.80 -7.83
CA LEU A 409 24.15 -6.60 -8.60
C LEU A 409 23.70 -6.75 -10.07
N ASP A 410 22.44 -7.15 -10.29
CA ASP A 410 21.92 -7.32 -11.64
C ASP A 410 21.86 -6.01 -12.40
N GLY A 411 21.43 -4.92 -11.74
CA GLY A 411 21.38 -3.59 -12.34
C GLY A 411 22.76 -3.09 -12.80
N LEU A 412 23.78 -3.29 -11.98
CA LEU A 412 25.18 -2.94 -12.32
C LEU A 412 25.67 -3.77 -13.51
N ASN A 413 25.46 -5.09 -13.49
CA ASN A 413 25.83 -5.98 -14.58
C ASN A 413 25.10 -5.61 -15.89
N ASN A 414 23.81 -5.31 -15.83
CA ASN A 414 23.00 -4.87 -16.98
C ASN A 414 23.52 -3.57 -17.62
N ALA A 415 24.16 -2.71 -16.82
CA ALA A 415 24.77 -1.47 -17.29
C ALA A 415 26.25 -1.62 -17.71
N GLY A 416 26.81 -2.83 -17.64
CA GLY A 416 28.17 -3.15 -18.07
C GLY A 416 29.28 -2.88 -17.05
N TYR A 417 28.92 -2.72 -15.77
CA TYR A 417 29.89 -2.71 -14.68
C TYR A 417 30.26 -4.14 -14.28
N THR A 418 31.48 -4.33 -13.79
CA THR A 418 31.96 -5.60 -13.25
C THR A 418 31.95 -5.54 -11.73
N VAL A 419 31.29 -6.47 -11.08
CA VAL A 419 31.31 -6.62 -9.62
C VAL A 419 32.35 -7.69 -9.26
N ASP A 420 33.11 -7.47 -8.18
CA ASP A 420 34.11 -8.44 -7.71
C ASP A 420 33.47 -9.80 -7.45
N GLY A 421 33.98 -10.84 -8.12
CA GLY A 421 33.41 -12.19 -8.09
C GLY A 421 33.49 -12.84 -6.70
N ASN A 422 34.56 -12.57 -5.93
CA ASN A 422 34.69 -13.14 -4.59
C ASN A 422 33.67 -12.54 -3.62
N LEU A 423 33.41 -11.23 -3.71
CA LEU A 423 32.37 -10.58 -2.92
C LEU A 423 30.99 -11.10 -3.31
N LYS A 424 30.74 -11.23 -4.62
CA LYS A 424 29.49 -11.81 -5.12
C LYS A 424 29.23 -13.19 -4.52
N ASP A 425 30.18 -14.12 -4.70
CA ASP A 425 30.01 -15.50 -4.22
C ASP A 425 29.83 -15.55 -2.70
N LEU A 426 30.54 -14.70 -1.96
CA LEU A 426 30.44 -14.60 -0.51
C LEU A 426 29.04 -14.16 -0.06
N TYR A 427 28.53 -13.04 -0.58
CA TYR A 427 27.23 -12.49 -0.17
C TYR A 427 26.06 -13.35 -0.67
N GLU A 428 26.12 -13.88 -1.89
CA GLU A 428 25.09 -14.77 -2.41
C GLU A 428 25.00 -16.04 -1.55
N LYS A 429 26.14 -16.64 -1.22
CA LYS A 429 26.17 -17.81 -0.33
C LYS A 429 25.64 -17.48 1.07
N TYR A 430 26.08 -16.37 1.65
CA TYR A 430 25.65 -15.96 2.99
C TYR A 430 24.14 -15.74 3.06
N ASN A 431 23.56 -15.03 2.08
CA ASN A 431 22.11 -14.84 1.99
C ASN A 431 21.37 -16.18 1.81
N ALA A 432 21.86 -17.04 0.91
CA ALA A 432 21.26 -18.35 0.66
C ALA A 432 21.26 -19.24 1.91
N ASP A 433 22.40 -19.32 2.61
CA ASP A 433 22.54 -20.10 3.85
C ASP A 433 21.58 -19.58 4.93
N PHE A 434 21.49 -18.25 5.11
CA PHE A 434 20.57 -17.65 6.06
C PHE A 434 19.11 -18.02 5.76
N TYR A 435 18.65 -17.87 4.52
CA TYR A 435 17.28 -18.19 4.16
C TYR A 435 16.99 -19.69 4.22
N ALA A 436 17.98 -20.54 3.92
CA ALA A 436 17.84 -21.99 4.10
C ALA A 436 17.63 -22.37 5.57
N GLU A 437 18.31 -21.70 6.50
CA GLU A 437 18.08 -21.90 7.94
C GLU A 437 16.71 -21.36 8.38
N GLN A 438 16.31 -20.16 7.91
CA GLN A 438 14.97 -19.64 8.21
C GLN A 438 13.85 -20.57 7.72
N ALA A 439 14.00 -21.20 6.56
CA ALA A 439 13.03 -22.14 6.00
C ALA A 439 12.82 -23.41 6.86
N LYS A 440 13.79 -23.77 7.72
CA LYS A 440 13.66 -24.90 8.67
C LYS A 440 12.79 -24.56 9.87
N VAL A 441 12.61 -23.29 10.18
CA VAL A 441 11.78 -22.83 11.31
C VAL A 441 10.32 -23.00 10.89
N LYS A 442 9.65 -24.00 11.45
CA LYS A 442 8.20 -24.15 11.31
C LYS A 442 7.53 -22.97 12.00
N ASN A 443 6.94 -22.09 11.23
CA ASN A 443 6.15 -21.00 11.78
C ASN A 443 4.68 -21.43 11.79
N GLU A 444 4.12 -21.67 12.97
CA GLU A 444 2.72 -22.02 13.15
C GLU A 444 1.80 -20.78 13.06
N ASP A 445 2.41 -19.59 13.14
CA ASP A 445 1.68 -18.33 13.02
C ASP A 445 1.35 -18.02 11.54
N ARG A 446 0.06 -18.04 11.23
CA ARG A 446 -0.44 -17.71 9.89
C ARG A 446 -0.10 -16.29 9.45
N LEU A 447 0.13 -15.36 10.40
CA LEU A 447 0.53 -13.98 10.10
C LEU A 447 1.96 -13.88 9.62
N ALA A 448 2.84 -14.77 10.02
CA ALA A 448 4.27 -14.67 9.73
C ALA A 448 4.58 -14.51 8.24
N GLN A 449 3.77 -15.09 7.35
CA GLN A 449 3.93 -14.95 5.90
C GLN A 449 3.65 -13.51 5.38
N TYR A 450 2.94 -12.70 6.16
CA TYR A 450 2.58 -11.32 5.82
C TYR A 450 3.46 -10.28 6.50
N LEU A 451 4.27 -10.69 7.47
CA LEU A 451 5.21 -9.82 8.16
C LEU A 451 6.46 -9.55 7.31
N PRO A 452 7.17 -8.44 7.58
CA PRO A 452 8.47 -8.20 6.97
C PRO A 452 9.42 -9.38 7.23
N LYS A 453 10.02 -9.90 6.16
CA LYS A 453 10.95 -11.03 6.28
C LYS A 453 12.17 -10.62 7.09
N LYS A 454 12.59 -11.50 8.01
CA LYS A 454 13.89 -11.37 8.66
C LYS A 454 14.98 -11.40 7.60
N ARG A 455 15.97 -10.56 7.76
CA ARG A 455 17.11 -10.46 6.84
C ARG A 455 18.39 -10.81 7.59
N PRO A 456 19.44 -11.28 6.87
CA PRO A 456 20.72 -11.53 7.51
C PRO A 456 21.31 -10.24 8.08
N ALA A 457 22.03 -10.34 9.19
CA ALA A 457 22.85 -9.24 9.70
C ALA A 457 23.95 -8.90 8.67
N GLU A 458 24.46 -7.69 8.71
CA GLU A 458 25.55 -7.29 7.81
C GLU A 458 26.83 -8.09 8.13
N LEU A 459 27.55 -8.49 7.09
CA LEU A 459 28.86 -9.15 7.22
C LEU A 459 29.92 -8.13 7.58
N VAL A 460 30.67 -8.39 8.65
CA VAL A 460 31.87 -7.62 8.98
C VAL A 460 33.09 -8.34 8.44
N LEU A 461 33.64 -7.83 7.34
CA LEU A 461 34.79 -8.45 6.69
C LEU A 461 36.11 -8.05 7.36
N PRO A 462 37.15 -8.95 7.32
CA PRO A 462 38.48 -8.62 7.81
C PRO A 462 39.06 -7.40 7.10
N VAL A 463 39.74 -6.53 7.85
CA VAL A 463 40.35 -5.29 7.28
C VAL A 463 41.36 -5.61 6.19
N SER A 464 42.09 -6.74 6.28
CA SER A 464 43.00 -7.19 5.23
C SER A 464 42.28 -7.42 3.90
N ASP A 465 41.08 -8.00 3.93
CA ASP A 465 40.32 -8.31 2.73
C ASP A 465 39.77 -7.02 2.11
N LEU A 466 39.28 -6.10 2.94
CA LEU A 466 38.83 -4.77 2.47
C LEU A 466 39.98 -3.96 1.83
N ASN A 467 41.20 -4.01 2.40
CA ASN A 467 42.35 -3.37 1.81
C ASN A 467 42.72 -4.00 0.45
N ASN A 468 42.66 -5.34 0.35
CA ASN A 468 42.89 -6.04 -0.91
C ASN A 468 41.83 -5.69 -1.96
N GLN A 469 40.57 -5.58 -1.58
CA GLN A 469 39.48 -5.16 -2.46
C GLN A 469 39.67 -3.70 -2.91
N ALA A 470 40.08 -2.81 -2.01
CA ALA A 470 40.35 -1.41 -2.34
C ALA A 470 41.50 -1.25 -3.36
N LEU A 471 42.44 -2.18 -3.41
CA LEU A 471 43.50 -2.17 -4.45
C LEU A 471 42.97 -2.60 -5.81
N LYS A 472 42.05 -3.56 -5.88
CA LYS A 472 41.59 -4.20 -7.13
C LYS A 472 40.38 -3.51 -7.77
N SER A 473 39.51 -2.89 -6.98
CA SER A 473 38.29 -2.25 -7.45
C SER A 473 38.48 -0.76 -7.63
N ASP A 474 37.67 -0.13 -8.49
CA ASP A 474 37.75 1.30 -8.76
C ASP A 474 37.04 2.12 -7.68
N MET A 475 36.03 1.56 -7.04
CA MET A 475 35.25 2.17 -5.97
C MET A 475 34.50 1.12 -5.14
N ALA A 476 33.86 1.56 -4.06
CA ALA A 476 32.93 0.74 -3.26
C ALA A 476 31.50 1.26 -3.34
N ILE A 477 30.55 0.34 -3.36
CA ILE A 477 29.12 0.61 -3.11
C ILE A 477 28.67 -0.27 -1.95
N LEU A 478 27.94 0.32 -0.99
CA LEU A 478 27.44 -0.36 0.19
C LEU A 478 25.94 -0.10 0.32
N THR A 479 25.10 -1.14 0.42
CA THR A 479 23.65 -1.00 0.53
C THR A 479 23.17 -1.38 1.92
N PHE A 480 22.40 -0.49 2.57
CA PHE A 480 21.66 -0.79 3.78
C PHE A 480 20.18 -0.97 3.48
N GLY A 481 19.58 -2.01 4.05
CA GLY A 481 18.20 -2.36 3.82
C GLY A 481 17.33 -2.32 5.08
N ARG A 482 16.10 -1.80 4.95
CA ARG A 482 15.04 -1.87 5.96
C ARG A 482 13.72 -2.22 5.31
N GLY A 483 13.17 -3.38 5.69
CA GLY A 483 11.79 -3.75 5.32
C GLY A 483 10.78 -3.09 6.25
N SER A 484 9.55 -3.01 5.80
CA SER A 484 8.40 -2.65 6.61
C SER A 484 7.13 -3.31 6.06
N GLY A 485 6.04 -3.27 6.81
CA GLY A 485 4.81 -3.90 6.36
C GLY A 485 3.62 -3.57 7.25
N GLU A 486 2.50 -4.07 6.82
CA GLU A 486 1.26 -4.09 7.58
C GLU A 486 1.40 -5.03 8.79
N PHE A 487 0.61 -4.83 9.83
CA PHE A 487 0.50 -5.58 11.08
C PHE A 487 1.56 -5.28 12.16
N VAL A 488 2.65 -4.63 11.83
CA VAL A 488 3.74 -4.36 12.78
C VAL A 488 4.37 -3.00 12.52
N ASP A 489 4.59 -2.25 13.59
CA ASP A 489 5.41 -1.04 13.53
C ASP A 489 6.90 -1.41 13.56
N ARG A 490 7.74 -0.53 13.01
CA ARG A 490 9.20 -0.66 13.07
C ARG A 490 9.69 -0.46 14.49
N SER A 491 10.73 -1.18 14.88
CA SER A 491 11.37 -0.98 16.19
C SER A 491 12.28 0.26 16.19
N SER A 492 12.58 0.79 17.38
CA SER A 492 13.56 1.88 17.52
C SER A 492 14.96 1.47 17.05
N SER A 493 15.34 0.20 17.20
CA SER A 493 16.60 -0.34 16.69
C SER A 493 16.68 -0.37 15.17
N ASP A 494 15.54 -0.46 14.46
CA ASP A 494 15.49 -0.43 13.00
C ASP A 494 15.70 1.00 12.44
N PHE A 495 15.56 2.02 13.29
CA PHE A 495 15.80 3.41 12.93
C PHE A 495 17.28 3.75 12.80
N THR A 496 18.18 3.03 13.46
CA THR A 496 19.63 3.27 13.44
C THR A 496 20.38 2.19 12.63
N LEU A 497 21.62 2.46 12.24
CA LEU A 497 22.52 1.40 11.78
C LEU A 497 22.85 0.43 12.92
N SER A 498 22.87 -0.86 12.63
CA SER A 498 23.38 -1.87 13.58
C SER A 498 24.88 -1.69 13.84
N SER A 499 25.39 -2.37 14.85
CA SER A 499 26.84 -2.37 15.14
C SER A 499 27.66 -2.87 13.94
N GLU A 500 27.20 -3.92 13.27
CA GLU A 500 27.83 -4.55 12.11
C GLU A 500 27.80 -3.62 10.89
N GLU A 501 26.66 -3.00 10.60
CA GLU A 501 26.51 -2.03 9.51
C GLU A 501 27.42 -0.82 9.73
N ARG A 502 27.46 -0.29 10.93
CA ARG A 502 28.34 0.84 11.30
C ARG A 502 29.82 0.48 11.15
N GLN A 503 30.22 -0.67 11.69
CA GLN A 503 31.59 -1.15 11.61
C GLN A 503 31.99 -1.40 10.14
N MET A 504 31.09 -2.01 9.33
CA MET A 504 31.36 -2.27 7.92
C MET A 504 31.54 -0.96 7.15
N LEU A 505 30.65 0.02 7.34
CA LEU A 505 30.76 1.34 6.72
C LEU A 505 32.11 2.02 7.05
N GLU A 506 32.48 2.02 8.33
CA GLU A 506 33.75 2.62 8.79
C GLU A 506 34.97 1.95 8.16
N ASN A 507 34.98 0.62 8.15
CA ASN A 507 36.08 -0.16 7.61
C ASN A 507 36.21 0.01 6.08
N VAL A 508 35.09 -0.01 5.35
CA VAL A 508 35.06 0.21 3.88
C VAL A 508 35.53 1.61 3.55
N CYS A 509 35.00 2.64 4.21
CA CYS A 509 35.44 4.02 3.98
C CYS A 509 36.93 4.17 4.25
N LYS A 510 37.44 3.63 5.36
CA LYS A 510 38.88 3.69 5.69
C LYS A 510 39.74 3.03 4.63
N ALA A 511 39.38 1.84 4.14
CA ALA A 511 40.16 1.09 3.18
C ALA A 511 40.19 1.79 1.80
N PHE A 512 39.04 2.25 1.30
CA PHE A 512 38.94 2.87 -0.02
C PHE A 512 39.49 4.29 -0.04
N HIS A 513 39.26 5.11 0.99
CA HIS A 513 39.82 6.45 1.07
C HIS A 513 41.34 6.42 1.21
N ALA A 514 41.92 5.40 1.86
CA ALA A 514 43.38 5.23 1.87
C ALA A 514 43.98 4.98 0.46
N CYS A 515 43.18 4.49 -0.48
CA CYS A 515 43.50 4.32 -1.88
C CYS A 515 43.01 5.49 -2.78
N HIS A 516 42.51 6.59 -2.21
CA HIS A 516 41.89 7.72 -2.89
C HIS A 516 40.69 7.32 -3.77
N LYS A 517 39.94 6.28 -3.38
CA LYS A 517 38.74 5.77 -4.05
C LYS A 517 37.47 6.12 -3.31
N LYS A 518 36.40 6.32 -4.07
CA LYS A 518 35.12 6.78 -3.57
C LYS A 518 34.29 5.64 -2.97
N VAL A 519 33.44 5.99 -1.99
CA VAL A 519 32.48 5.10 -1.36
C VAL A 519 31.07 5.70 -1.49
N VAL A 520 30.14 4.93 -2.05
CA VAL A 520 28.74 5.31 -2.21
C VAL A 520 27.85 4.42 -1.34
N VAL A 521 26.94 5.03 -0.60
CA VAL A 521 25.93 4.30 0.18
C VAL A 521 24.59 4.38 -0.54
N ILE A 522 23.93 3.24 -0.68
CA ILE A 522 22.54 3.11 -1.16
C ILE A 522 21.64 2.78 0.02
N LEU A 523 20.56 3.54 0.18
CA LEU A 523 19.55 3.29 1.22
C LEU A 523 18.32 2.65 0.59
N ASN A 524 18.21 1.32 0.69
CA ASN A 524 17.05 0.55 0.26
C ASN A 524 16.12 0.33 1.46
N VAL A 525 15.42 1.39 1.87
CA VAL A 525 14.69 1.45 3.15
C VAL A 525 13.22 1.81 2.94
N ALA A 526 12.35 1.24 3.76
CA ALA A 526 10.90 1.45 3.71
C ALA A 526 10.44 2.77 4.36
N GLY A 527 11.32 3.44 5.10
CA GLY A 527 11.02 4.67 5.83
C GLY A 527 12.29 5.34 6.32
N VAL A 528 12.12 6.45 7.01
CA VAL A 528 13.21 7.27 7.56
C VAL A 528 14.09 6.46 8.51
N ILE A 529 15.40 6.63 8.40
CA ILE A 529 16.41 6.12 9.32
C ILE A 529 17.33 7.25 9.78
N GLU A 530 18.02 7.03 10.90
CA GLU A 530 19.04 7.94 11.39
C GLU A 530 20.22 7.99 10.43
N THR A 531 20.65 9.19 10.08
CA THR A 531 21.79 9.43 9.18
C THR A 531 22.84 10.37 9.76
N SER A 532 22.50 11.15 10.79
CA SER A 532 23.35 12.22 11.32
C SER A 532 24.69 11.71 11.89
N SER A 533 24.71 10.49 12.48
CA SER A 533 25.91 9.94 13.11
C SER A 533 26.93 9.37 12.10
N TRP A 534 26.56 9.18 10.83
CA TRP A 534 27.40 8.48 9.86
C TRP A 534 27.43 9.11 8.46
N LYS A 535 26.53 10.03 8.12
CA LYS A 535 26.40 10.61 6.77
C LYS A 535 27.67 11.27 6.25
N ASP A 536 28.57 11.68 7.13
CA ASP A 536 29.84 12.34 6.74
C ASP A 536 30.92 11.36 6.29
N LYS A 537 30.73 10.04 6.53
CA LYS A 537 31.74 9.03 6.22
C LYS A 537 31.84 8.68 4.72
N PRO A 538 30.73 8.34 3.99
CA PRO A 538 30.78 8.03 2.57
C PRO A 538 30.85 9.32 1.74
N ASP A 539 31.28 9.20 0.48
CA ASP A 539 31.35 10.33 -0.45
C ASP A 539 29.97 10.69 -1.04
N ALA A 540 29.11 9.70 -1.26
CA ALA A 540 27.73 9.95 -1.71
C ALA A 540 26.74 9.03 -1.01
N ILE A 541 25.50 9.51 -0.91
CA ILE A 541 24.37 8.76 -0.33
C ILE A 541 23.17 8.92 -1.27
N LEU A 542 22.71 7.80 -1.83
CA LEU A 542 21.49 7.73 -2.65
C LEU A 542 20.40 6.98 -1.90
N LEU A 543 19.29 7.65 -1.64
CA LEU A 543 18.11 7.06 -1.05
C LEU A 543 17.22 6.51 -2.16
N SER A 544 17.22 5.20 -2.31
CA SER A 544 16.42 4.50 -3.32
C SER A 544 15.01 4.18 -2.82
N TRP A 545 14.77 4.27 -1.50
CA TRP A 545 13.56 3.75 -0.89
C TRP A 545 13.32 2.27 -1.30
N LEU A 546 12.05 1.84 -1.38
CA LEU A 546 11.66 0.55 -1.95
C LEU A 546 11.11 0.80 -3.36
N ALA A 547 11.94 0.53 -4.34
CA ALA A 547 11.82 1.06 -5.70
C ALA A 547 11.05 0.15 -6.68
N GLY A 548 10.29 -0.84 -6.17
CA GLY A 548 9.59 -1.79 -7.02
C GLY A 548 10.51 -2.84 -7.66
N GLN A 549 9.97 -3.59 -8.61
CA GLN A 549 10.68 -4.72 -9.22
C GLN A 549 11.91 -4.34 -10.06
N GLU A 550 11.99 -3.10 -10.55
CA GLU A 550 13.09 -2.58 -11.37
C GLU A 550 14.16 -1.85 -10.54
N GLY A 551 14.15 -1.99 -9.22
CA GLY A 551 14.95 -1.17 -8.29
C GLY A 551 16.43 -1.12 -8.60
N GLY A 552 17.10 -2.24 -8.86
CA GLY A 552 18.52 -2.29 -9.18
C GLY A 552 18.87 -1.57 -10.48
N ASN A 553 18.05 -1.72 -11.53
CA ASN A 553 18.21 -0.98 -12.79
C ASN A 553 18.04 0.53 -12.55
N SER A 554 17.04 0.93 -11.76
CA SER A 554 16.74 2.33 -11.48
C SER A 554 17.85 3.01 -10.69
N VAL A 555 18.41 2.33 -9.67
CA VAL A 555 19.59 2.81 -8.92
C VAL A 555 20.76 3.01 -9.89
N THR A 556 21.02 2.04 -10.76
CA THR A 556 22.13 2.08 -11.70
C THR A 556 21.97 3.19 -12.76
N ASP A 557 20.75 3.51 -13.19
CA ASP A 557 20.48 4.64 -14.10
C ASP A 557 20.87 5.98 -13.47
N ILE A 558 20.69 6.15 -12.15
CA ILE A 558 21.19 7.31 -11.40
C ILE A 558 22.72 7.24 -11.27
N LEU A 559 23.25 6.13 -10.78
CA LEU A 559 24.69 5.98 -10.55
C LEU A 559 25.50 6.29 -11.81
N SER A 560 25.09 5.79 -12.96
CA SER A 560 25.77 5.98 -14.25
C SER A 560 25.59 7.37 -14.86
N GLY A 561 24.70 8.20 -14.31
CA GLY A 561 24.36 9.51 -14.89
C GLY A 561 23.45 9.43 -16.13
N LYS A 562 22.92 8.25 -16.45
CA LYS A 562 21.92 8.10 -17.51
C LYS A 562 20.67 8.93 -17.20
N VAL A 563 20.32 9.05 -15.93
CA VAL A 563 19.28 9.93 -15.41
C VAL A 563 19.87 10.78 -14.28
N SER A 564 19.63 12.10 -14.32
CA SER A 564 19.98 13.00 -13.21
C SER A 564 18.99 12.83 -12.07
N PRO A 565 19.42 12.70 -10.81
CA PRO A 565 18.50 12.60 -9.68
C PRO A 565 17.66 13.87 -9.57
N SER A 566 16.36 13.69 -9.41
CA SER A 566 15.38 14.79 -9.31
C SER A 566 14.47 14.67 -8.09
N GLY A 567 14.46 13.52 -7.44
CA GLY A 567 13.63 13.26 -6.26
C GLY A 567 13.90 14.21 -5.12
N LYS A 568 12.84 14.52 -4.36
CA LYS A 568 12.87 15.37 -3.17
C LYS A 568 12.18 14.69 -2.01
N LEU A 569 12.72 14.85 -0.81
CA LEU A 569 12.12 14.29 0.41
C LEU A 569 10.70 14.82 0.62
N THR A 570 9.80 13.93 0.95
CA THR A 570 8.41 14.25 1.33
C THR A 570 8.18 14.07 2.84
N MET A 571 9.26 13.88 3.58
CA MET A 571 9.32 13.86 5.04
C MET A 571 10.69 14.33 5.52
N THR A 572 10.72 14.81 6.76
CA THR A 572 11.93 15.25 7.44
C THR A 572 12.74 14.04 7.93
N PHE A 573 14.06 14.08 7.79
CA PHE A 573 15.01 13.16 8.44
C PHE A 573 15.52 13.81 9.71
N PRO A 574 15.06 13.41 10.90
CA PRO A 574 15.54 13.97 12.16
C PRO A 574 16.97 13.50 12.48
N GLU A 575 17.65 14.21 13.36
CA GLU A 575 18.96 13.75 13.87
C GLU A 575 18.82 12.53 14.78
N LYS A 576 17.74 12.48 15.57
CA LYS A 576 17.44 11.38 16.50
C LYS A 576 15.94 11.10 16.49
N LEU A 577 15.57 9.88 16.86
CA LEU A 577 14.18 9.48 16.97
C LEU A 577 13.41 10.30 18.01
N GLU A 578 14.07 10.63 19.12
CA GLU A 578 13.52 11.41 20.22
C GLU A 578 13.22 12.88 19.84
N ASP A 579 13.83 13.38 18.76
CA ASP A 579 13.56 14.72 18.25
C ASP A 579 12.21 14.83 17.51
N VAL A 580 11.62 13.70 17.16
CA VAL A 580 10.30 13.67 16.53
C VAL A 580 9.21 13.88 17.58
N ALA A 581 8.39 14.92 17.41
CA ALA A 581 7.39 15.31 18.39
C ALA A 581 6.43 14.18 18.81
N SER A 582 6.08 13.29 17.86
CA SER A 582 5.18 12.16 18.09
C SER A 582 5.82 10.96 18.78
N THR A 583 7.14 10.88 18.94
CA THR A 583 7.80 9.67 19.48
C THR A 583 7.37 9.36 20.91
N LYS A 584 7.18 10.38 21.76
CA LYS A 584 6.67 10.18 23.13
C LYS A 584 5.23 9.63 23.17
N ASN A 585 4.50 9.77 22.08
CA ASN A 585 3.11 9.34 21.92
C ASN A 585 2.98 8.25 20.83
N PHE A 586 3.98 7.37 20.72
CA PHE A 586 4.01 6.29 19.73
C PHE A 586 4.53 5.00 20.40
N PRO A 587 4.01 3.81 20.07
CA PRO A 587 4.59 2.56 20.54
C PRO A 587 5.94 2.34 19.86
N THR A 588 7.05 2.44 20.62
CA THR A 588 8.42 2.37 20.07
C THR A 588 9.00 0.96 20.04
N ASP A 589 8.33 0.00 20.68
CA ASP A 589 8.91 -1.33 20.94
C ASP A 589 8.77 -2.30 19.76
N GLY A 590 8.02 -1.93 18.72
CA GLY A 590 7.78 -2.81 17.55
C GLY A 590 7.16 -4.15 17.94
N THR A 591 6.49 -4.22 19.10
CA THR A 591 5.93 -5.46 19.61
C THR A 591 4.76 -5.89 18.74
N TYR A 592 4.95 -7.02 18.10
CA TYR A 592 3.89 -7.73 17.41
C TYR A 592 2.83 -8.18 18.41
N VAL A 593 1.59 -7.86 18.12
CA VAL A 593 0.45 -8.37 18.87
C VAL A 593 -0.40 -9.19 17.94
N SER A 594 -0.59 -10.44 18.31
CA SER A 594 -1.54 -11.30 17.62
C SER A 594 -2.93 -10.66 17.62
N PHE A 595 -3.72 -10.90 16.57
CA PHE A 595 -5.10 -10.44 16.47
C PHE A 595 -5.99 -10.90 17.65
N ASP A 596 -5.54 -11.92 18.38
CA ASP A 596 -6.26 -12.58 19.46
C ASP A 596 -5.91 -12.07 20.86
N ALA A 597 -5.05 -11.05 20.98
CA ALA A 597 -4.83 -10.42 22.26
C ALA A 597 -6.10 -9.67 22.67
N ASP A 598 -7.02 -10.42 23.24
CA ASP A 598 -8.27 -9.89 23.80
C ASP A 598 -7.93 -8.99 24.98
N THR A 599 -8.01 -7.68 24.75
CA THR A 599 -7.70 -6.65 25.75
C THR A 599 -8.81 -6.50 26.80
N LYS A 600 -9.87 -7.31 26.71
CA LYS A 600 -11.08 -7.18 27.54
C LYS A 600 -10.87 -7.35 29.04
N ASP A 601 -9.75 -7.95 29.45
CA ASP A 601 -9.44 -8.17 30.87
C ASP A 601 -8.46 -7.17 31.50
N LYS A 602 -8.04 -6.11 30.75
CA LYS A 602 -7.16 -5.12 31.33
C LYS A 602 -7.90 -4.17 32.24
N GLN A 603 -7.54 -4.16 33.52
CA GLN A 603 -8.06 -3.21 34.52
C GLN A 603 -7.61 -1.76 34.26
N HIS A 604 -6.55 -1.55 33.45
CA HIS A 604 -5.99 -0.23 33.13
C HIS A 604 -5.59 -0.19 31.65
N GLU A 605 -5.97 0.90 30.99
CA GLU A 605 -5.55 1.19 29.62
C GLU A 605 -4.06 1.62 29.59
N VAL A 606 -3.32 1.10 28.63
CA VAL A 606 -1.90 1.41 28.42
C VAL A 606 -1.76 2.49 27.34
N ARG A 607 -1.14 3.61 27.71
CA ARG A 607 -0.85 4.71 26.78
C ARG A 607 -0.01 4.22 25.59
N ASN A 608 -0.25 4.80 24.42
CA ASN A 608 0.35 4.46 23.13
C ASN A 608 0.04 3.05 22.62
N TRP A 609 -0.65 2.24 23.42
CA TRP A 609 -1.14 0.93 23.05
C TRP A 609 -2.67 0.92 22.90
N ASP A 610 -3.38 1.11 24.02
CA ASP A 610 -4.85 1.12 24.02
C ASP A 610 -5.42 2.47 23.60
N TYR A 611 -4.68 3.56 23.88
CA TYR A 611 -5.01 4.91 23.38
C TYR A 611 -3.74 5.69 23.04
N THR A 612 -3.89 6.61 22.08
CA THR A 612 -2.79 7.47 21.61
C THR A 612 -3.25 8.91 21.52
N ASP A 613 -2.61 9.79 22.30
CA ASP A 613 -2.87 11.21 22.26
C ASP A 613 -1.97 11.88 21.21
N TYR A 614 -2.55 12.55 20.21
CA TYR A 614 -1.80 13.30 19.19
C TYR A 614 -1.46 14.69 19.75
N GLU A 615 -0.59 14.73 20.79
CA GLU A 615 -0.26 15.96 21.52
C GLU A 615 0.53 16.98 20.70
N GLU A 616 1.19 16.54 19.65
CA GLU A 616 1.91 17.41 18.71
C GLU A 616 0.97 18.30 17.88
N ASP A 617 -0.32 18.01 17.92
CA ASP A 617 -1.37 18.78 17.24
C ASP A 617 -1.06 18.98 15.74
N ILE A 618 -1.02 20.21 15.25
CA ILE A 618 -0.68 20.52 13.84
C ILE A 618 0.84 20.42 13.57
N TYR A 619 1.66 20.28 14.60
CA TYR A 619 3.12 20.28 14.49
C TYR A 619 3.65 18.89 14.15
N VAL A 620 3.32 18.39 12.97
CA VAL A 620 3.80 17.12 12.42
C VAL A 620 4.90 17.38 11.40
N GLY A 621 5.97 16.61 11.44
CA GLY A 621 7.09 16.69 10.50
C GLY A 621 7.73 18.08 10.44
N TYR A 622 7.98 18.61 9.25
CA TYR A 622 8.65 19.91 9.07
C TYR A 622 7.95 21.07 9.81
N ARG A 623 6.63 21.00 9.99
CA ARG A 623 5.89 22.02 10.77
C ARG A 623 6.42 22.12 12.20
N TYR A 624 6.81 20.99 12.79
CA TYR A 624 7.45 20.99 14.11
C TYR A 624 8.88 21.48 14.05
N PHE A 625 9.69 20.89 13.18
CA PHE A 625 11.13 21.17 13.13
C PHE A 625 11.41 22.64 12.79
N ASP A 626 10.72 23.20 11.79
CA ASP A 626 10.92 24.59 11.37
C ASP A 626 10.37 25.59 12.41
N THR A 627 9.16 25.33 12.95
CA THR A 627 8.54 26.23 13.92
C THR A 627 9.34 26.33 15.21
N PHE A 628 9.89 25.21 15.69
CA PHE A 628 10.64 25.16 16.94
C PHE A 628 12.16 25.20 16.74
N HIS A 629 12.62 25.53 15.53
CA HIS A 629 14.05 25.65 15.15
C HIS A 629 14.88 24.44 15.57
N LYS A 630 14.37 23.23 15.32
CA LYS A 630 15.06 21.97 15.61
C LYS A 630 15.96 21.59 14.45
N ASN A 631 17.18 21.15 14.80
CA ASN A 631 18.09 20.60 13.80
C ASN A 631 17.53 19.32 13.19
N VAL A 632 17.88 19.09 11.93
CA VAL A 632 17.53 17.89 11.17
C VAL A 632 18.71 17.41 10.35
N SER A 633 18.77 16.12 10.09
CA SER A 633 19.80 15.57 9.20
C SER A 633 19.57 16.00 7.76
N TYR A 634 18.28 15.93 7.29
CA TYR A 634 17.84 16.47 6.00
C TYR A 634 16.42 17.03 6.14
N PRO A 635 16.17 18.26 5.67
CA PRO A 635 14.85 18.86 5.76
C PRO A 635 13.89 18.30 4.72
N PHE A 636 12.59 18.48 4.95
CA PHE A 636 11.53 18.28 3.95
C PHE A 636 11.87 19.05 2.66
N GLY A 637 11.63 18.42 1.51
CA GLY A 637 11.93 19.01 0.20
C GLY A 637 13.40 18.90 -0.23
N TYR A 638 14.28 18.34 0.62
CA TYR A 638 15.70 18.20 0.29
C TYR A 638 15.94 17.13 -0.78
N GLY A 639 16.94 17.39 -1.61
CA GLY A 639 17.46 16.46 -2.62
C GLY A 639 18.43 17.18 -3.56
N LEU A 640 19.56 16.57 -3.83
CA LEU A 640 20.56 17.07 -4.77
C LEU A 640 20.25 16.61 -6.20
N SER A 641 20.88 17.25 -7.16
CA SER A 641 20.86 16.89 -8.58
C SER A 641 22.28 16.96 -9.16
N TYR A 642 22.50 16.32 -10.28
CA TYR A 642 23.73 16.56 -11.06
C TYR A 642 23.68 17.90 -11.80
N THR A 643 22.49 18.44 -11.98
CA THR A 643 22.25 19.76 -12.57
C THR A 643 22.34 20.84 -11.50
N GLN A 644 23.04 21.93 -11.79
CA GLN A 644 23.04 23.13 -10.97
C GLN A 644 22.02 24.13 -11.49
N PHE A 645 21.32 24.79 -10.56
CA PHE A 645 20.31 25.79 -10.85
C PHE A 645 20.76 27.15 -10.31
N SER A 646 20.65 28.19 -11.11
CA SER A 646 20.77 29.57 -10.64
C SER A 646 19.41 30.26 -10.73
N TYR A 647 19.04 30.93 -9.65
CA TYR A 647 17.77 31.63 -9.53
C TYR A 647 18.02 33.13 -9.59
N SER A 648 17.27 33.84 -10.45
CA SER A 648 17.18 35.29 -10.38
C SER A 648 16.35 35.72 -9.18
N GLN A 649 16.47 36.98 -8.78
CA GLN A 649 15.51 37.52 -7.82
C GLN A 649 14.10 37.48 -8.41
N PRO A 650 13.07 37.11 -7.64
CA PRO A 650 11.70 37.19 -8.11
C PRO A 650 11.34 38.66 -8.39
N GLU A 651 10.70 38.90 -9.55
CA GLU A 651 10.15 40.18 -9.93
C GLU A 651 8.85 40.51 -9.16
#